data_eba3d257dedc73c2aa309d96114c384e
#
_entry.id   eba3d257dedc73c2aa309d96114c384e
#
_cell.length_a   1.000
_cell.length_b   1.000
_cell.length_c   1.000
_cell.angle_alpha   90.00
_cell.angle_beta   90.00
_cell.angle_gamma   90.00
#
_symmetry.space_group_name_H-M   'P 1'
#
loop_
_entity.id
_entity.type
_entity.pdbx_description
1 polymer ?
#
loop_
_entity_poly.entity_id
_entity_poly.type
_entity_poly.pdbx_seq_one_letter_code
_entity_poly.pdbx_strand_id
1 'polypeptide(L)'
;MMSSLVRHLARVASIAGLATALTLVAASVAIAQKGGNIRGTVTNAQTHAPILGARVAIANPERVAITDDHGTYVLRELPAGTYVVMTSAIGRKPDSSSVSVSAGSTVTRDVVMKEGSLLLSSVIVSATRSPVEASKVASTVNVLTPEQVRQSPARESQDLLREISAVELPRTSSLVGGTAQIVSIRGVDEGRTAVLFDGIPVNDAWGEWIDWGRIPKVMLDRVEVVEGGTSSLYGNGAMGGAISFFSRPLSPGAMTMTLDGGSRDARHGAISAGVPIYGALSANVVGDYQQGGGYNLIDPAKAGAVDVVSQVIQRNAYLRLNYAPSANWSAFVTGHEFGDSRNTGTPLSFANRDQQNFDLGLNYGAYTTGFLSLRAFDGRQTEAQRSTAIRAGGRAAEDSSLTATIPSHDWGGSAQWTRSNTWMLESFSVGGDFRHYQGDFNEVDFNTTCPGVNCGKLARTVSSGGSQNLSGAFIQAIAAPIAPLRIELSARVDRWDNNNGHSLDVTPTATSNVTNTKSYGDSSKTAFSPRVGLRYQLFSSLSLHAAYYRAFRAPNLAELYRKQVSSTSITIPNPYLAAENAEGREAGFDWQPIDWIQFKGTWYVADYNNFNVPTNLTATSTPPRPADCGTVTTCRTRLNVNKSRSEGGEAYVAVHPIQQLFLSGSVNYDDDRQQSGLPAGTTDNTKPHINRVPSPKQTLRGTYSSAMFGDWTALYRHEGHTTTLQGVWLDPFTVVDANVQREIVPGVRGFVSVENIGDKKYQINLSAAGPAGIASIGMPRTVRVGVEAYRY
;
A
#
# COMPACT_ATOMS: atom_id res chain seq x y z
N MET A 1 0.08 1.80 34.74
CA MET A 1 -0.45 0.50 34.29
C MET A 1 -1.96 0.33 34.51
N MET A 2 -2.50 0.52 35.72
CA MET A 2 -3.95 0.40 35.99
C MET A 2 -4.85 1.42 35.24
N SER A 3 -4.41 2.65 35.02
CA SER A 3 -5.19 3.66 34.29
C SER A 3 -5.27 3.39 32.78
N SER A 4 -4.35 2.62 32.22
CA SER A 4 -4.38 2.17 30.82
C SER A 4 -5.39 1.04 30.64
N LEU A 5 -5.41 0.08 31.59
CA LEU A 5 -6.33 -1.06 31.54
C LEU A 5 -7.81 -0.64 31.66
N VAL A 6 -8.10 0.33 32.53
CA VAL A 6 -9.45 0.88 32.71
C VAL A 6 -9.92 1.64 31.48
N ARG A 7 -9.02 2.38 30.80
CA ARG A 7 -9.34 3.03 29.52
C ARG A 7 -9.55 2.03 28.38
N HIS A 8 -8.83 0.91 28.38
CA HIS A 8 -9.05 -0.18 27.40
C HIS A 8 -10.39 -0.88 27.62
N LEU A 9 -10.75 -1.17 28.86
CA LEU A 9 -12.05 -1.79 29.19
C LEU A 9 -13.24 -0.88 28.90
N ALA A 10 -13.12 0.42 29.14
CA ALA A 10 -14.18 1.39 28.79
C ALA A 10 -14.35 1.54 27.26
N ARG A 11 -13.29 1.39 26.49
CA ARG A 11 -13.35 1.47 25.01
C ARG A 11 -13.89 0.18 24.39
N VAL A 12 -13.56 -0.99 24.96
CA VAL A 12 -14.19 -2.26 24.57
C VAL A 12 -15.68 -2.25 24.86
N ALA A 13 -16.10 -1.62 25.97
CA ALA A 13 -17.51 -1.42 26.28
C ALA A 13 -18.24 -0.49 25.29
N SER A 14 -17.56 0.49 24.69
CA SER A 14 -18.15 1.34 23.64
C SER A 14 -18.37 0.59 22.33
N ILE A 15 -17.45 -0.31 21.97
CA ILE A 15 -17.59 -1.20 20.81
C ILE A 15 -18.71 -2.22 21.05
N ALA A 16 -18.81 -2.77 22.26
CA ALA A 16 -19.89 -3.64 22.67
C ALA A 16 -21.25 -2.92 22.69
N GLY A 17 -21.30 -1.66 23.07
CA GLY A 17 -22.52 -0.85 23.06
C GLY A 17 -23.06 -0.58 21.65
N LEU A 18 -22.18 -0.35 20.67
CA LEU A 18 -22.59 -0.19 19.27
C LEU A 18 -22.99 -1.52 18.62
N ALA A 19 -22.32 -2.63 18.99
CA ALA A 19 -22.72 -3.97 18.57
C ALA A 19 -24.11 -4.32 19.10
N THR A 20 -24.43 -3.92 20.34
CA THR A 20 -25.76 -4.13 20.96
C THR A 20 -26.84 -3.27 20.27
N ALA A 21 -26.53 -2.06 19.85
CA ALA A 21 -27.49 -1.22 19.11
C ALA A 21 -27.76 -1.77 17.69
N LEU A 22 -26.75 -2.31 17.00
CA LEU A 22 -26.91 -2.99 15.71
C LEU A 22 -27.70 -4.31 15.84
N THR A 23 -27.52 -5.06 16.92
CA THR A 23 -28.28 -6.29 17.18
C THR A 23 -29.75 -6.01 17.47
N LEU A 24 -30.09 -4.88 18.12
CA LEU A 24 -31.48 -4.48 18.38
C LEU A 24 -32.22 -4.04 17.10
N VAL A 25 -31.53 -3.46 16.12
CA VAL A 25 -32.12 -3.14 14.79
C VAL A 25 -32.23 -4.39 13.92
N ALA A 26 -31.33 -5.37 14.07
CA ALA A 26 -31.35 -6.63 13.31
C ALA A 26 -32.38 -7.65 13.86
N ALA A 27 -32.80 -7.54 15.11
CA ALA A 27 -33.68 -8.51 15.78
C ALA A 27 -35.14 -8.47 15.25
N SER A 28 -35.52 -7.48 14.48
CA SER A 28 -36.93 -7.34 14.02
C SER A 28 -37.25 -8.01 12.66
N VAL A 29 -36.31 -8.66 11.97
CA VAL A 29 -36.57 -9.29 10.63
C VAL A 29 -35.88 -10.66 10.43
N ALA A 30 -35.38 -11.32 11.42
CA ALA A 30 -34.66 -12.58 11.24
C ALA A 30 -35.56 -13.82 11.37
N ILE A 31 -36.27 -14.17 10.31
CA ILE A 31 -36.58 -15.58 10.03
C ILE A 31 -35.29 -16.22 9.54
N ALA A 32 -34.66 -17.04 10.35
CA ALA A 32 -33.41 -17.72 10.01
C ALA A 32 -33.61 -18.65 8.81
N GLN A 33 -33.36 -18.18 7.63
CA GLN A 33 -33.24 -19.03 6.45
C GLN A 33 -31.95 -19.83 6.55
N LYS A 34 -32.05 -21.14 6.46
CA LYS A 34 -30.91 -22.07 6.41
C LYS A 34 -30.11 -21.77 5.13
N GLY A 35 -28.84 -21.37 5.25
CA GLY A 35 -28.00 -21.07 4.09
C GLY A 35 -27.85 -22.28 3.16
N GLY A 36 -27.80 -22.03 1.85
CA GLY A 36 -27.51 -23.06 0.87
C GLY A 36 -26.01 -23.19 0.57
N ASN A 37 -25.61 -24.15 -0.23
CA ASN A 37 -24.22 -24.36 -0.61
C ASN A 37 -24.09 -24.49 -2.14
N ILE A 38 -22.92 -24.10 -2.68
CA ILE A 38 -22.48 -24.49 -4.01
C ILE A 38 -21.26 -25.40 -3.83
N ARG A 39 -21.30 -26.60 -4.38
CA ARG A 39 -20.16 -27.53 -4.40
C ARG A 39 -19.88 -27.98 -5.83
N GLY A 40 -18.70 -28.48 -6.08
CA GLY A 40 -18.34 -29.03 -7.38
C GLY A 40 -16.89 -29.43 -7.46
N THR A 41 -16.50 -29.86 -8.65
CA THR A 41 -15.12 -30.19 -8.99
C THR A 41 -14.62 -29.27 -10.09
N VAL A 42 -13.34 -28.92 -10.02
CA VAL A 42 -12.64 -28.18 -11.07
C VAL A 42 -11.66 -29.12 -11.76
N THR A 43 -11.82 -29.32 -13.06
CA THR A 43 -11.02 -30.25 -13.83
C THR A 43 -10.41 -29.59 -15.07
N ASN A 44 -9.35 -30.18 -15.58
CA ASN A 44 -8.68 -29.79 -16.81
C ASN A 44 -9.49 -30.30 -18.03
N ALA A 45 -9.72 -29.45 -19.02
CA ALA A 45 -10.49 -29.80 -20.23
C ALA A 45 -9.85 -30.85 -21.10
N GLN A 46 -8.51 -30.98 -21.13
CA GLN A 46 -7.79 -31.92 -21.97
C GLN A 46 -7.53 -33.24 -21.26
N THR A 47 -7.08 -33.18 -20.01
CA THR A 47 -6.63 -34.37 -19.25
C THR A 47 -7.71 -34.91 -18.31
N HIS A 48 -8.79 -34.16 -18.06
CA HIS A 48 -9.81 -34.45 -17.06
C HIS A 48 -9.27 -34.61 -15.61
N ALA A 49 -7.98 -34.31 -15.41
CA ALA A 49 -7.38 -34.34 -14.08
C ALA A 49 -7.93 -33.22 -13.19
N PRO A 50 -8.06 -33.46 -11.88
CA PRO A 50 -8.47 -32.44 -10.94
C PRO A 50 -7.44 -31.31 -10.91
N ILE A 51 -7.93 -30.08 -10.73
CA ILE A 51 -7.07 -28.89 -10.57
C ILE A 51 -7.04 -28.52 -9.09
N LEU A 52 -5.92 -28.78 -8.47
CA LEU A 52 -5.61 -28.33 -7.11
C LEU A 52 -5.36 -26.83 -7.08
N GLY A 53 -5.84 -26.15 -6.06
CA GLY A 53 -5.55 -24.74 -5.83
C GLY A 53 -6.34 -23.78 -6.73
N ALA A 54 -7.35 -24.25 -7.46
CA ALA A 54 -8.24 -23.37 -8.20
C ALA A 54 -9.09 -22.54 -7.23
N ARG A 55 -9.16 -21.24 -7.49
CA ARG A 55 -9.96 -20.29 -6.71
C ARG A 55 -11.34 -20.20 -7.29
N VAL A 56 -12.35 -20.57 -6.51
CA VAL A 56 -13.76 -20.42 -6.85
C VAL A 56 -14.36 -19.34 -5.97
N ALA A 57 -14.90 -18.29 -6.56
CA ALA A 57 -15.33 -17.09 -5.86
C ALA A 57 -16.68 -16.58 -6.31
N ILE A 58 -17.40 -15.94 -5.39
CA ILE A 58 -18.55 -15.08 -5.66
C ILE A 58 -18.29 -13.69 -5.05
N ALA A 59 -18.83 -12.65 -5.67
CA ALA A 59 -18.53 -11.26 -5.29
C ALA A 59 -19.45 -10.71 -4.19
N ASN A 60 -20.69 -11.16 -4.12
CA ASN A 60 -21.66 -10.67 -3.14
C ASN A 60 -22.62 -11.76 -2.67
N PRO A 61 -22.61 -12.18 -1.37
CA PRO A 61 -21.56 -11.85 -0.42
C PRO A 61 -20.23 -12.42 -0.90
N GLU A 62 -19.13 -11.73 -0.63
CA GLU A 62 -17.85 -12.24 -1.07
C GLU A 62 -17.52 -13.55 -0.36
N ARG A 63 -17.36 -14.62 -1.13
CA ARG A 63 -16.98 -15.96 -0.65
C ARG A 63 -15.96 -16.56 -1.61
N VAL A 64 -15.02 -17.27 -1.05
CA VAL A 64 -13.98 -17.96 -1.81
C VAL A 64 -13.82 -19.36 -1.26
N ALA A 65 -13.66 -20.32 -2.16
CA ALA A 65 -13.17 -21.67 -1.88
C ALA A 65 -11.97 -21.96 -2.77
N ILE A 66 -11.04 -22.72 -2.23
CA ILE A 66 -9.88 -23.22 -2.99
C ILE A 66 -10.07 -24.72 -3.16
N THR A 67 -9.84 -25.23 -4.35
CA THR A 67 -9.98 -26.66 -4.60
C THR A 67 -8.88 -27.47 -3.92
N ASP A 68 -9.26 -28.63 -3.38
CA ASP A 68 -8.37 -29.63 -2.82
C ASP A 68 -7.63 -30.45 -3.90
N ASP A 69 -6.91 -31.49 -3.51
CA ASP A 69 -6.15 -32.39 -4.39
C ASP A 69 -7.05 -33.23 -5.34
N HIS A 70 -8.33 -33.37 -5.01
CA HIS A 70 -9.36 -33.96 -5.86
C HIS A 70 -10.08 -32.93 -6.73
N GLY A 71 -9.62 -31.67 -6.71
CA GLY A 71 -10.25 -30.57 -7.42
C GLY A 71 -11.59 -30.14 -6.83
N THR A 72 -11.96 -30.61 -5.63
CA THR A 72 -13.26 -30.38 -5.01
C THR A 72 -13.31 -29.03 -4.30
N TYR A 73 -14.44 -28.33 -4.39
CA TYR A 73 -14.69 -27.08 -3.65
C TYR A 73 -16.08 -27.02 -3.06
N VAL A 74 -16.25 -26.20 -2.02
CA VAL A 74 -17.56 -25.90 -1.43
C VAL A 74 -17.63 -24.44 -0.99
N LEU A 75 -18.56 -23.67 -1.55
CA LEU A 75 -18.99 -22.37 -1.04
C LEU A 75 -20.18 -22.59 -0.11
N ARG A 76 -20.02 -22.28 1.19
CA ARG A 76 -20.98 -22.63 2.24
C ARG A 76 -21.84 -21.44 2.67
N GLU A 77 -23.01 -21.75 3.24
CA GLU A 77 -23.88 -20.81 3.93
C GLU A 77 -24.25 -19.58 3.08
N LEU A 78 -24.62 -19.84 1.84
CA LEU A 78 -25.04 -18.80 0.93
C LEU A 78 -26.53 -18.49 1.15
N PRO A 79 -26.91 -17.22 1.30
CA PRO A 79 -28.30 -16.81 1.25
C PRO A 79 -28.99 -17.30 -0.03
N ALA A 80 -30.30 -17.45 -0.01
CA ALA A 80 -31.05 -17.75 -1.26
C ALA A 80 -30.86 -16.61 -2.27
N GLY A 81 -30.51 -16.96 -3.52
CA GLY A 81 -30.24 -15.97 -4.56
C GLY A 81 -29.47 -16.55 -5.74
N THR A 82 -29.24 -15.71 -6.75
CA THR A 82 -28.44 -16.08 -7.93
C THR A 82 -27.06 -15.44 -7.84
N TYR A 83 -26.04 -16.26 -7.96
CA TYR A 83 -24.64 -15.88 -7.80
C TYR A 83 -23.90 -16.05 -9.11
N VAL A 84 -23.03 -15.11 -9.44
CA VAL A 84 -21.99 -15.29 -10.46
C VAL A 84 -20.81 -15.96 -9.80
N VAL A 85 -20.61 -17.24 -10.12
CA VAL A 85 -19.47 -18.03 -9.65
C VAL A 85 -18.34 -17.84 -10.64
N MET A 86 -17.22 -17.34 -10.17
CA MET A 86 -16.00 -17.15 -10.95
C MET A 86 -14.96 -18.16 -10.49
N THR A 87 -14.41 -18.92 -11.44
CA THR A 87 -13.34 -19.88 -11.17
C THR A 87 -12.08 -19.49 -11.91
N SER A 88 -10.97 -19.42 -11.19
CA SER A 88 -9.66 -19.08 -11.75
C SER A 88 -8.58 -20.03 -11.21
N ALA A 89 -7.63 -20.37 -12.07
CA ALA A 89 -6.44 -21.14 -11.69
C ALA A 89 -5.28 -20.70 -12.57
N ILE A 90 -4.04 -20.85 -12.06
CA ILE A 90 -2.84 -20.51 -12.80
C ILE A 90 -2.78 -21.31 -14.11
N GLY A 91 -2.52 -20.63 -15.22
CA GLY A 91 -2.46 -21.27 -16.54
C GLY A 91 -3.79 -21.75 -17.10
N ARG A 92 -4.90 -21.26 -16.57
CA ARG A 92 -6.23 -21.64 -17.02
C ARG A 92 -7.06 -20.42 -17.41
N LYS A 93 -7.90 -20.62 -18.42
CA LYS A 93 -8.91 -19.62 -18.78
C LYS A 93 -9.97 -19.58 -17.66
N PRO A 94 -10.25 -18.44 -17.03
CA PRO A 94 -11.30 -18.34 -16.05
C PRO A 94 -12.64 -18.77 -16.59
N ASP A 95 -13.43 -19.41 -15.73
CA ASP A 95 -14.84 -19.71 -15.97
C ASP A 95 -15.72 -18.75 -15.16
N SER A 96 -16.82 -18.34 -15.73
CA SER A 96 -17.82 -17.53 -15.05
C SER A 96 -19.22 -18.03 -15.41
N SER A 97 -20.00 -18.33 -14.38
CA SER A 97 -21.36 -18.87 -14.60
C SER A 97 -22.32 -18.41 -13.51
N SER A 98 -23.59 -18.26 -13.86
CA SER A 98 -24.66 -17.97 -12.90
C SER A 98 -25.20 -19.26 -12.27
N VAL A 99 -25.30 -19.27 -10.94
CA VAL A 99 -25.83 -20.39 -10.15
C VAL A 99 -26.89 -19.88 -9.20
N SER A 100 -28.09 -20.45 -9.25
CA SER A 100 -29.18 -20.11 -8.34
C SER A 100 -29.21 -21.09 -7.17
N VAL A 101 -29.17 -20.54 -5.95
CA VAL A 101 -29.18 -21.29 -4.68
C VAL A 101 -30.47 -21.01 -3.95
N SER A 102 -31.19 -22.07 -3.55
CA SER A 102 -32.36 -21.99 -2.66
C SER A 102 -31.92 -22.18 -1.20
N ALA A 103 -32.74 -21.69 -0.28
CA ALA A 103 -32.46 -21.83 1.16
C ALA A 103 -32.31 -23.30 1.55
N GLY A 104 -31.20 -23.63 2.24
CA GLY A 104 -30.91 -24.99 2.70
C GLY A 104 -30.51 -25.99 1.62
N SER A 105 -30.48 -25.60 0.33
CA SER A 105 -30.13 -26.49 -0.77
C SER A 105 -28.62 -26.57 -0.99
N THR A 106 -28.16 -27.66 -1.58
CA THR A 106 -26.81 -27.76 -2.14
C THR A 106 -26.91 -27.93 -3.65
N VAL A 107 -26.34 -26.98 -4.39
CA VAL A 107 -26.26 -26.98 -5.84
C VAL A 107 -24.89 -27.46 -6.27
N THR A 108 -24.82 -28.42 -7.21
CA THR A 108 -23.57 -28.89 -7.77
C THR A 108 -23.23 -28.07 -9.02
N ARG A 109 -22.01 -27.53 -9.07
CA ARG A 109 -21.45 -26.83 -10.22
C ARG A 109 -20.02 -27.31 -10.48
N ASP A 110 -19.88 -28.23 -11.41
CA ASP A 110 -18.58 -28.68 -11.90
C ASP A 110 -18.07 -27.71 -12.96
N VAL A 111 -16.76 -27.46 -12.93
CA VAL A 111 -16.07 -26.51 -13.80
C VAL A 111 -15.00 -27.24 -14.57
N VAL A 112 -15.04 -27.11 -15.90
CA VAL A 112 -14.01 -27.66 -16.79
C VAL A 112 -13.21 -26.51 -17.34
N MET A 113 -11.97 -26.36 -16.85
CA MET A 113 -11.09 -25.26 -17.22
C MET A 113 -10.20 -25.62 -18.41
N LYS A 114 -10.26 -24.80 -19.45
CA LYS A 114 -9.34 -24.89 -20.59
C LYS A 114 -8.01 -24.23 -20.24
N GLU A 115 -6.95 -24.62 -20.89
CA GLU A 115 -5.68 -23.91 -20.87
C GLU A 115 -5.90 -22.48 -21.37
N GLY A 116 -5.26 -21.53 -20.76
CA GLY A 116 -5.46 -20.12 -21.06
C GLY A 116 -4.37 -19.24 -20.47
N SER A 117 -4.30 -18.04 -20.95
CA SER A 117 -3.33 -17.04 -20.50
C SER A 117 -3.41 -16.76 -19.00
N LEU A 118 -2.28 -16.78 -18.35
CA LEU A 118 -2.09 -16.58 -16.92
C LEU A 118 -2.53 -15.22 -16.39
N LEU A 119 -2.51 -14.18 -17.20
CA LEU A 119 -2.60 -12.81 -16.74
C LEU A 119 -3.70 -11.96 -17.39
N LEU A 120 -4.12 -12.28 -18.60
CA LEU A 120 -5.19 -11.53 -19.28
C LEU A 120 -6.58 -11.73 -18.67
N SER A 121 -6.71 -12.71 -17.80
CA SER A 121 -7.97 -13.14 -17.24
C SER A 121 -8.20 -12.73 -15.79
N SER A 122 -7.27 -11.99 -15.18
CA SER A 122 -7.45 -11.49 -13.83
C SER A 122 -8.54 -10.43 -13.80
N VAL A 123 -9.54 -10.63 -12.96
CA VAL A 123 -10.52 -9.59 -12.65
C VAL A 123 -9.86 -8.60 -11.69
N ILE A 124 -9.82 -7.35 -12.09
CA ILE A 124 -9.27 -6.24 -11.30
C ILE A 124 -10.37 -5.27 -10.91
N VAL A 125 -10.16 -4.58 -9.83
CA VAL A 125 -11.08 -3.55 -9.31
C VAL A 125 -10.41 -2.17 -9.33
N SER A 126 -9.10 -2.12 -9.11
CA SER A 126 -8.36 -0.87 -8.88
C SER A 126 -8.35 0.07 -10.09
N ALA A 127 -8.35 -0.45 -11.33
CA ALA A 127 -8.33 0.38 -12.52
C ALA A 127 -9.69 1.03 -12.84
N THR A 128 -10.78 0.51 -12.27
CA THR A 128 -12.14 0.91 -12.67
C THR A 128 -13.10 1.08 -11.50
N ARG A 129 -12.64 0.88 -10.26
CA ARG A 129 -13.49 0.79 -9.06
C ARG A 129 -14.66 -0.18 -9.19
N SER A 130 -14.62 -1.07 -10.18
CA SER A 130 -15.62 -2.12 -10.44
C SER A 130 -14.92 -3.36 -11.00
N PRO A 131 -15.46 -4.57 -10.79
CA PRO A 131 -14.84 -5.79 -11.31
C PRO A 131 -14.83 -5.80 -12.85
N VAL A 132 -13.65 -5.74 -13.44
CA VAL A 132 -13.43 -5.81 -14.90
C VAL A 132 -12.23 -6.71 -15.16
N GLU A 133 -12.19 -7.40 -16.28
CA GLU A 133 -11.00 -8.14 -16.70
C GLU A 133 -9.85 -7.18 -17.03
N ALA A 134 -8.64 -7.49 -16.56
CA ALA A 134 -7.44 -6.69 -16.82
C ALA A 134 -7.19 -6.47 -18.33
N SER A 135 -7.59 -7.44 -19.14
CA SER A 135 -7.52 -7.38 -20.61
C SER A 135 -8.46 -6.35 -21.24
N LYS A 136 -9.36 -5.73 -20.50
CA LYS A 136 -10.36 -4.78 -21.00
C LYS A 136 -10.05 -3.33 -20.66
N VAL A 137 -9.06 -3.07 -19.81
CA VAL A 137 -8.68 -1.71 -19.41
C VAL A 137 -7.47 -1.21 -20.20
N ALA A 138 -7.39 0.11 -20.37
CA ALA A 138 -6.29 0.76 -21.07
C ALA A 138 -5.10 1.08 -20.14
N SER A 139 -5.26 0.90 -18.83
CA SER A 139 -4.20 1.13 -17.84
C SER A 139 -3.24 -0.05 -17.78
N THR A 140 -1.97 0.21 -17.51
CA THR A 140 -1.01 -0.83 -17.11
C THR A 140 -1.35 -1.28 -15.69
N VAL A 141 -1.64 -2.56 -15.53
CA VAL A 141 -2.00 -3.15 -14.23
C VAL A 141 -1.15 -4.37 -13.96
N ASN A 142 -0.54 -4.39 -12.78
CA ASN A 142 0.13 -5.55 -12.22
C ASN A 142 -0.71 -6.15 -11.09
N VAL A 143 -0.86 -7.45 -11.10
CA VAL A 143 -1.63 -8.20 -10.09
C VAL A 143 -0.73 -9.27 -9.50
N LEU A 144 -0.55 -9.23 -8.18
CA LEU A 144 -0.06 -10.38 -7.44
C LEU A 144 -1.26 -11.20 -6.99
N THR A 145 -1.41 -12.35 -7.59
CA THR A 145 -2.54 -13.26 -7.33
C THR A 145 -2.45 -13.87 -5.92
N PRO A 146 -3.55 -14.43 -5.38
CA PRO A 146 -3.52 -15.10 -4.07
C PRO A 146 -2.43 -16.16 -3.97
N GLU A 147 -2.20 -16.88 -5.05
CA GLU A 147 -1.16 -17.90 -5.13
C GLU A 147 0.24 -17.30 -5.07
N GLN A 148 0.48 -16.21 -5.83
CA GLN A 148 1.77 -15.51 -5.81
C GLN A 148 2.05 -14.87 -4.44
N VAL A 149 1.02 -14.29 -3.78
CA VAL A 149 1.13 -13.77 -2.42
C VAL A 149 1.54 -14.88 -1.45
N ARG A 150 0.91 -16.05 -1.53
CA ARG A 150 1.20 -17.19 -0.67
C ARG A 150 2.61 -17.74 -0.88
N GLN A 151 3.04 -17.92 -2.15
CA GLN A 151 4.33 -18.50 -2.52
C GLN A 151 5.50 -17.51 -2.40
N SER A 152 5.23 -16.22 -2.21
CA SER A 152 6.27 -15.20 -2.11
C SER A 152 7.17 -15.41 -0.88
N PRO A 153 8.51 -15.26 -1.03
CA PRO A 153 9.44 -15.22 0.09
C PRO A 153 9.23 -14.03 1.01
N ALA A 154 8.49 -13.02 0.57
CA ALA A 154 8.21 -11.80 1.32
C ALA A 154 7.62 -12.11 2.70
N ARG A 155 8.17 -11.47 3.74
CA ARG A 155 7.65 -11.56 5.10
C ARG A 155 6.42 -10.67 5.27
N GLU A 156 6.47 -9.46 4.74
CA GLU A 156 5.46 -8.44 4.92
C GLU A 156 4.74 -8.10 3.63
N SER A 157 3.57 -7.48 3.77
CA SER A 157 2.75 -7.04 2.63
C SER A 157 3.50 -6.09 1.71
N GLN A 158 4.29 -5.17 2.27
CA GLN A 158 5.09 -4.22 1.51
C GLN A 158 6.19 -4.89 0.67
N ASP A 159 6.78 -5.98 1.17
CA ASP A 159 7.86 -6.68 0.46
C ASP A 159 7.35 -7.36 -0.82
N LEU A 160 6.05 -7.66 -0.88
CA LEU A 160 5.39 -8.13 -2.11
C LEU A 160 5.53 -7.13 -3.26
N LEU A 161 5.50 -5.83 -2.95
CA LEU A 161 5.62 -4.78 -3.97
C LEU A 161 6.98 -4.76 -4.66
N ARG A 162 8.02 -5.30 -4.03
CA ARG A 162 9.36 -5.41 -4.63
C ARG A 162 9.43 -6.41 -5.77
N GLU A 163 8.42 -7.25 -5.92
CA GLU A 163 8.29 -8.18 -7.05
C GLU A 163 7.81 -7.47 -8.32
N ILE A 164 7.40 -6.19 -8.23
CA ILE A 164 6.91 -5.36 -9.34
C ILE A 164 7.99 -4.33 -9.68
N SER A 165 8.52 -4.37 -10.90
CA SER A 165 9.65 -3.52 -11.28
C SER A 165 9.33 -2.03 -11.32
N ALA A 166 8.09 -1.65 -11.61
CA ALA A 166 7.65 -0.26 -11.62
C ALA A 166 7.47 0.35 -10.22
N VAL A 167 7.43 -0.47 -9.17
CA VAL A 167 7.24 -0.02 -7.79
C VAL A 167 8.58 0.03 -7.06
N GLU A 168 8.89 1.16 -6.46
CA GLU A 168 10.04 1.33 -5.60
C GLU A 168 9.62 1.52 -4.15
N LEU A 169 10.24 0.75 -3.28
CA LEU A 169 10.02 0.80 -1.85
C LEU A 169 11.34 0.54 -1.11
N PRO A 170 12.15 1.59 -0.87
CA PRO A 170 13.41 1.45 -0.18
C PRO A 170 13.18 0.99 1.26
N ARG A 171 13.81 -0.09 1.68
CA ARG A 171 13.76 -0.53 3.07
C ARG A 171 14.74 0.31 3.89
N THR A 172 14.23 1.22 4.69
CA THR A 172 15.01 2.17 5.48
C THR A 172 15.28 1.76 6.93
N SER A 173 14.76 0.63 7.36
CA SER A 173 14.92 0.11 8.73
C SER A 173 14.82 -1.39 8.79
N SER A 174 14.98 -1.97 9.93
CA SER A 174 15.11 -3.36 10.38
C SER A 174 14.41 -4.47 9.54
N LEU A 175 14.43 -5.71 10.04
CA LEU A 175 13.83 -6.90 9.43
C LEU A 175 12.33 -6.79 9.15
N VAL A 176 11.62 -6.01 9.95
CA VAL A 176 10.21 -5.69 9.79
C VAL A 176 10.12 -4.27 9.28
N GLY A 177 9.31 -4.02 8.28
CA GLY A 177 9.25 -2.77 7.55
C GLY A 177 9.08 -1.53 8.41
N GLY A 178 9.65 -0.43 7.92
CA GLY A 178 9.67 0.85 8.63
C GLY A 178 8.30 1.50 8.73
N THR A 179 8.17 2.37 9.70
CA THR A 179 7.15 3.42 9.72
C THR A 179 7.52 4.49 8.69
N ALA A 180 6.53 5.15 8.15
CA ALA A 180 6.73 6.28 7.24
C ALA A 180 7.59 5.94 6.00
N GLN A 181 7.43 4.75 5.45
CA GLN A 181 8.08 4.41 4.19
C GLN A 181 7.35 5.04 3.02
N ILE A 182 8.14 5.62 2.15
CA ILE A 182 7.69 6.19 0.90
C ILE A 182 7.63 5.07 -0.14
N VAL A 183 6.52 4.98 -0.86
CA VAL A 183 6.38 4.13 -2.03
C VAL A 183 6.28 5.00 -3.27
N SER A 184 6.97 4.63 -4.32
CA SER A 184 6.86 5.30 -5.61
C SER A 184 6.46 4.33 -6.71
N ILE A 185 5.77 4.85 -7.71
CA ILE A 185 5.46 4.17 -8.97
C ILE A 185 6.02 5.03 -10.08
N ARG A 186 6.82 4.45 -11.00
CA ARG A 186 7.43 5.17 -12.12
C ARG A 186 8.16 6.44 -11.69
N GLY A 187 8.93 6.34 -10.62
CA GLY A 187 9.72 7.45 -10.14
C GLY A 187 8.98 8.51 -9.31
N VAL A 188 7.71 8.39 -9.08
CA VAL A 188 6.90 9.40 -8.37
C VAL A 188 6.72 9.00 -6.92
N ASP A 189 7.42 9.69 -6.00
CA ASP A 189 7.48 9.41 -4.57
C ASP A 189 6.71 10.43 -3.67
N GLU A 190 6.93 10.38 -2.35
CA GLU A 190 6.47 11.35 -1.34
C GLU A 190 4.94 11.61 -1.32
N GLY A 191 4.13 10.56 -1.07
CA GLY A 191 2.66 10.72 -0.95
C GLY A 191 1.94 10.90 -2.28
N ARG A 192 2.63 10.63 -3.41
CA ARG A 192 2.07 10.74 -4.77
C ARG A 192 1.51 9.41 -5.28
N THR A 193 1.50 8.38 -4.45
CA THR A 193 0.89 7.07 -4.71
C THR A 193 -0.23 6.83 -3.72
N ALA A 194 -1.44 6.61 -4.23
CA ALA A 194 -2.57 6.23 -3.39
C ALA A 194 -2.43 4.77 -2.96
N VAL A 195 -2.54 4.49 -1.67
CA VAL A 195 -2.53 3.12 -1.15
C VAL A 195 -3.84 2.84 -0.45
N LEU A 196 -4.48 1.74 -0.81
CA LEU A 196 -5.80 1.37 -0.31
C LEU A 196 -5.78 -0.05 0.27
N PHE A 197 -6.55 -0.26 1.32
CA PHE A 197 -6.89 -1.58 1.84
C PHE A 197 -8.41 -1.75 1.81
N ASP A 198 -8.92 -2.74 1.07
CA ASP A 198 -10.35 -2.94 0.79
C ASP A 198 -11.09 -1.67 0.30
N GLY A 199 -10.36 -0.83 -0.47
CA GLY A 199 -10.88 0.41 -1.02
C GLY A 199 -10.85 1.62 -0.07
N ILE A 200 -10.33 1.48 1.14
CA ILE A 200 -10.15 2.54 2.13
C ILE A 200 -8.70 3.03 2.07
N PRO A 201 -8.45 4.34 1.96
CA PRO A 201 -7.10 4.89 1.95
C PRO A 201 -6.35 4.61 3.26
N VAL A 202 -5.08 4.19 3.15
CA VAL A 202 -4.22 3.89 4.31
C VAL A 202 -3.08 4.90 4.52
N ASN A 203 -2.96 5.90 3.66
CA ASN A 203 -2.04 7.01 3.86
C ASN A 203 -2.47 7.81 5.09
N ASP A 204 -1.56 8.10 6.01
CA ASP A 204 -1.88 8.80 7.26
C ASP A 204 -2.31 10.27 7.04
N ALA A 205 -3.00 10.85 8.04
CA ALA A 205 -3.57 12.18 7.94
C ALA A 205 -2.54 13.31 8.07
N TRP A 206 -1.35 13.06 8.63
CA TRP A 206 -0.34 14.10 8.85
C TRP A 206 0.60 14.28 7.68
N GLY A 207 1.29 13.21 7.28
CA GLY A 207 2.35 13.23 6.28
C GLY A 207 2.08 12.39 5.04
N GLU A 208 0.90 11.77 4.95
CA GLU A 208 0.55 10.79 3.90
C GLU A 208 1.47 9.56 3.88
N TRP A 209 2.13 9.28 4.99
CA TRP A 209 2.98 8.10 5.15
C TRP A 209 2.16 6.82 5.26
N ILE A 210 2.80 5.68 5.06
CA ILE A 210 2.13 4.39 5.10
C ILE A 210 2.75 3.52 6.18
N ASP A 211 1.91 3.02 7.07
CA ASP A 211 2.26 2.02 8.07
C ASP A 211 1.97 0.63 7.53
N TRP A 212 2.94 0.06 6.89
CA TRP A 212 2.78 -1.22 6.20
C TRP A 212 2.43 -2.37 7.13
N GLY A 213 2.93 -2.36 8.36
CA GLY A 213 2.65 -3.40 9.34
C GLY A 213 1.17 -3.53 9.72
N ARG A 214 0.34 -2.50 9.45
CA ARG A 214 -1.12 -2.56 9.64
C ARG A 214 -1.82 -3.47 8.63
N ILE A 215 -1.14 -3.94 7.61
CA ILE A 215 -1.68 -4.83 6.58
C ILE A 215 -0.91 -6.16 6.66
N PRO A 216 -1.19 -7.04 7.63
CA PRO A 216 -0.46 -8.30 7.76
C PRO A 216 -0.71 -9.22 6.56
N LYS A 217 0.35 -9.89 6.10
CA LYS A 217 0.29 -10.78 4.92
C LYS A 217 -0.76 -11.88 5.06
N VAL A 218 -1.03 -12.36 6.28
CA VAL A 218 -2.05 -13.40 6.55
C VAL A 218 -3.47 -12.96 6.17
N MET A 219 -3.72 -11.64 6.13
CA MET A 219 -5.01 -11.08 5.71
C MET A 219 -5.17 -11.02 4.20
N LEU A 220 -4.10 -11.07 3.42
CA LEU A 220 -4.14 -10.73 2.01
C LEU A 220 -4.67 -11.86 1.14
N ASP A 221 -5.54 -11.49 0.22
CA ASP A 221 -5.93 -12.27 -0.96
C ASP A 221 -5.00 -11.92 -2.13
N ARG A 222 -4.98 -10.65 -2.53
CA ARG A 222 -4.22 -10.18 -3.69
C ARG A 222 -3.78 -8.73 -3.54
N VAL A 223 -2.86 -8.33 -4.40
CA VAL A 223 -2.41 -6.94 -4.54
C VAL A 223 -2.57 -6.51 -5.99
N GLU A 224 -3.17 -5.35 -6.21
CA GLU A 224 -3.31 -4.76 -7.54
C GLU A 224 -2.56 -3.43 -7.57
N VAL A 225 -1.72 -3.21 -8.57
CA VAL A 225 -1.00 -1.97 -8.81
C VAL A 225 -1.41 -1.42 -10.16
N VAL A 226 -2.03 -0.25 -10.15
CA VAL A 226 -2.37 0.51 -11.35
C VAL A 226 -1.33 1.60 -11.51
N GLU A 227 -0.65 1.59 -12.63
CA GLU A 227 0.43 2.50 -12.93
C GLU A 227 -0.05 3.71 -13.72
N GLY A 228 0.66 4.83 -13.58
CA GLY A 228 0.26 6.12 -14.14
C GLY A 228 -0.87 6.79 -13.37
N GLY A 229 -1.09 8.08 -13.64
CA GLY A 229 -2.04 8.90 -12.88
C GLY A 229 -3.48 8.36 -12.88
N THR A 230 -4.00 8.10 -11.68
CA THR A 230 -5.36 7.57 -11.44
C THR A 230 -6.23 8.52 -10.61
N SER A 231 -5.84 9.81 -10.53
CA SER A 231 -6.63 10.81 -9.81
C SER A 231 -8.06 10.97 -10.34
N SER A 232 -8.33 10.61 -11.59
CA SER A 232 -9.69 10.58 -12.14
C SER A 232 -10.66 9.63 -11.40
N LEU A 233 -10.13 8.71 -10.59
CA LEU A 233 -10.90 7.79 -9.76
C LEU A 233 -10.62 8.01 -8.28
N TYR A 234 -9.35 8.11 -7.89
CA TYR A 234 -8.92 8.11 -6.50
C TYR A 234 -8.63 9.49 -5.91
N GLY A 235 -8.62 10.54 -6.77
CA GLY A 235 -8.42 11.93 -6.33
C GLY A 235 -7.00 12.21 -5.88
N ASN A 236 -6.88 12.85 -4.72
CA ASN A 236 -5.62 13.29 -4.14
C ASN A 236 -4.60 12.15 -3.98
N GLY A 237 -3.33 12.44 -4.29
CA GLY A 237 -2.21 11.53 -4.05
C GLY A 237 -2.07 10.39 -5.07
N ALA A 238 -2.90 10.32 -6.11
CA ALA A 238 -2.84 9.26 -7.12
C ALA A 238 -2.13 9.71 -8.41
N MET A 239 -1.01 10.46 -8.29
CA MET A 239 -0.24 10.98 -9.44
C MET A 239 0.61 9.91 -10.11
N GLY A 240 1.28 9.06 -9.35
CA GLY A 240 2.07 7.93 -9.83
C GLY A 240 1.23 6.70 -10.12
N GLY A 241 0.09 6.57 -9.45
CA GLY A 241 -0.80 5.43 -9.56
C GLY A 241 -1.51 5.09 -8.26
N ALA A 242 -2.04 3.87 -8.21
CA ALA A 242 -2.71 3.35 -7.02
C ALA A 242 -2.28 1.90 -6.72
N ILE A 243 -2.09 1.60 -5.45
CA ILE A 243 -1.82 0.26 -4.93
C ILE A 243 -3.01 -0.15 -4.07
N SER A 244 -3.64 -1.26 -4.40
CA SER A 244 -4.79 -1.77 -3.66
C SER A 244 -4.49 -3.15 -3.10
N PHE A 245 -4.56 -3.27 -1.79
CA PHE A 245 -4.52 -4.52 -1.07
C PHE A 245 -5.94 -4.99 -0.81
N PHE A 246 -6.21 -6.25 -1.10
CA PHE A 246 -7.51 -6.86 -0.86
C PHE A 246 -7.38 -7.93 0.20
N SER A 247 -8.26 -7.86 1.20
CA SER A 247 -8.31 -8.87 2.24
C SER A 247 -8.87 -10.18 1.71
N ARG A 248 -8.42 -11.28 2.30
CA ARG A 248 -8.94 -12.62 1.99
C ARG A 248 -10.37 -12.75 2.51
N PRO A 249 -11.33 -13.08 1.64
CA PRO A 249 -12.67 -13.41 2.09
C PRO A 249 -12.64 -14.72 2.87
N LEU A 250 -12.95 -14.66 4.17
CA LEU A 250 -12.99 -15.83 5.01
C LEU A 250 -14.40 -16.42 5.03
N SER A 251 -14.56 -17.60 4.44
CA SER A 251 -15.80 -18.36 4.56
C SER A 251 -16.00 -18.81 6.02
N PRO A 252 -17.26 -18.92 6.49
CA PRO A 252 -17.54 -19.46 7.81
C PRO A 252 -16.91 -20.85 8.01
N GLY A 253 -16.12 -21.02 9.05
CA GLY A 253 -15.35 -22.23 9.34
C GLY A 253 -13.95 -22.29 8.71
N ALA A 254 -13.59 -21.35 7.82
CA ALA A 254 -12.23 -21.23 7.32
C ALA A 254 -11.28 -20.70 8.41
N MET A 255 -10.08 -21.23 8.46
CA MET A 255 -9.05 -20.81 9.40
C MET A 255 -7.65 -20.96 8.77
N THR A 256 -6.78 -20.03 9.06
CA THR A 256 -5.34 -20.14 8.80
C THR A 256 -4.59 -19.71 10.05
N MET A 257 -3.62 -20.51 10.48
CA MET A 257 -2.71 -20.21 11.58
C MET A 257 -1.27 -20.38 11.08
N THR A 258 -0.45 -19.36 11.26
CA THR A 258 0.96 -19.38 10.87
C THR A 258 1.83 -19.17 12.10
N LEU A 259 2.87 -19.98 12.24
CA LEU A 259 3.91 -19.82 13.25
C LEU A 259 5.26 -19.96 12.55
N ASP A 260 6.11 -18.96 12.69
CA ASP A 260 7.46 -19.03 12.15
C ASP A 260 8.48 -18.33 13.05
N GLY A 261 9.72 -18.76 12.88
CA GLY A 261 10.87 -18.17 13.53
C GLY A 261 12.08 -18.22 12.61
N GLY A 262 13.12 -17.45 12.95
CA GLY A 262 14.27 -17.40 12.06
C GLY A 262 15.47 -16.66 12.62
N SER A 263 16.38 -16.36 11.72
CA SER A 263 17.58 -15.61 12.05
C SER A 263 17.26 -14.24 12.63
N ARG A 264 18.16 -13.70 13.43
CA ARG A 264 18.06 -12.39 14.09
C ARG A 264 16.87 -12.27 15.04
N ASP A 265 16.63 -13.33 15.80
CA ASP A 265 15.54 -13.42 16.78
C ASP A 265 14.17 -13.07 16.18
N ALA A 266 13.99 -13.40 14.91
CA ALA A 266 12.70 -13.20 14.24
C ALA A 266 11.68 -14.25 14.74
N ARG A 267 10.50 -13.76 15.17
CA ARG A 267 9.37 -14.58 15.61
C ARG A 267 8.10 -13.99 15.05
N HIS A 268 7.21 -14.85 14.60
CA HIS A 268 5.93 -14.45 14.06
C HIS A 268 4.87 -15.49 14.40
N GLY A 269 3.71 -15.00 14.76
CA GLY A 269 2.51 -15.82 14.97
C GLY A 269 1.30 -15.07 14.46
N ALA A 270 0.52 -15.70 13.58
CA ALA A 270 -0.67 -15.10 13.01
C ALA A 270 -1.82 -16.12 12.98
N ILE A 271 -3.04 -15.61 13.11
CA ILE A 271 -4.27 -16.35 12.92
C ILE A 271 -5.25 -15.53 12.12
N SER A 272 -5.95 -16.15 11.18
CA SER A 272 -7.13 -15.59 10.54
C SER A 272 -8.23 -16.64 10.49
N ALA A 273 -9.45 -16.28 10.91
CA ALA A 273 -10.57 -17.21 10.99
C ALA A 273 -11.89 -16.56 10.59
N GLY A 274 -12.69 -17.30 9.83
CA GLY A 274 -14.08 -17.01 9.52
C GLY A 274 -14.98 -17.76 10.49
N VAL A 275 -15.66 -17.04 11.37
CA VAL A 275 -16.48 -17.62 12.43
C VAL A 275 -17.97 -17.45 12.07
N PRO A 276 -18.73 -18.54 11.89
CA PRO A 276 -20.19 -18.44 11.79
C PRO A 276 -20.77 -18.03 13.16
N ILE A 277 -21.66 -17.04 13.18
CA ILE A 277 -22.32 -16.60 14.41
C ILE A 277 -23.76 -17.10 14.43
N TYR A 278 -24.57 -16.57 13.51
CA TYR A 278 -25.98 -16.97 13.41
C TYR A 278 -26.56 -16.55 12.05
N GLY A 279 -27.16 -17.50 11.32
CA GLY A 279 -27.80 -17.25 10.04
C GLY A 279 -26.87 -16.56 9.04
N ALA A 280 -27.21 -15.36 8.63
CA ALA A 280 -26.47 -14.56 7.69
C ALA A 280 -25.31 -13.76 8.32
N LEU A 281 -25.10 -13.86 9.63
CA LEU A 281 -24.09 -13.15 10.40
C LEU A 281 -22.86 -14.02 10.62
N SER A 282 -21.70 -13.50 10.22
CA SER A 282 -20.38 -14.12 10.46
C SER A 282 -19.35 -13.09 10.92
N ALA A 283 -18.26 -13.55 11.50
CA ALA A 283 -17.14 -12.72 11.86
C ALA A 283 -15.87 -13.19 11.16
N ASN A 284 -15.00 -12.25 10.78
CA ASN A 284 -13.61 -12.50 10.44
C ASN A 284 -12.75 -11.97 11.58
N VAL A 285 -11.91 -12.84 12.14
CA VAL A 285 -11.01 -12.51 13.23
C VAL A 285 -9.58 -12.70 12.73
N VAL A 286 -8.74 -11.68 12.91
CA VAL A 286 -7.31 -11.79 12.61
C VAL A 286 -6.51 -11.28 13.79
N GLY A 287 -5.51 -12.05 14.18
CA GLY A 287 -4.48 -11.67 15.13
C GLY A 287 -3.13 -11.87 14.47
N ASP A 288 -2.24 -10.90 14.59
CA ASP A 288 -0.88 -10.99 14.06
C ASP A 288 0.09 -10.36 15.05
N TYR A 289 1.13 -11.09 15.38
CA TYR A 289 2.22 -10.65 16.23
C TYR A 289 3.53 -10.98 15.56
N GLN A 290 4.38 -9.98 15.39
CA GLN A 290 5.73 -10.22 14.91
C GLN A 290 6.77 -9.42 15.67
N GLN A 291 7.91 -10.07 15.87
CA GLN A 291 9.09 -9.52 16.48
C GLN A 291 10.30 -9.74 15.56
N GLY A 292 11.20 -8.78 15.50
CA GLY A 292 12.48 -8.91 14.83
C GLY A 292 13.58 -8.31 15.67
N GLY A 293 14.63 -9.08 15.98
CA GLY A 293 15.82 -8.58 16.67
C GLY A 293 16.64 -7.60 15.85
N GLY A 294 16.35 -7.55 14.52
CA GLY A 294 16.94 -6.56 13.63
C GLY A 294 18.39 -6.81 13.28
N TYR A 295 18.99 -5.79 12.69
CA TYR A 295 20.41 -5.76 12.35
C TYR A 295 20.94 -4.34 12.52
N ASN A 296 22.27 -4.20 12.58
CA ASN A 296 22.88 -2.88 12.63
C ASN A 296 22.75 -2.19 11.27
N LEU A 297 22.10 -1.03 11.24
CA LEU A 297 21.86 -0.26 10.01
C LEU A 297 23.12 0.44 9.50
N ILE A 298 24.13 0.58 10.35
CA ILE A 298 25.42 1.21 10.02
C ILE A 298 26.42 0.15 9.60
N ASP A 299 27.20 0.45 8.56
CA ASP A 299 28.31 -0.42 8.16
C ASP A 299 29.23 -0.69 9.37
N PRO A 300 29.50 -1.97 9.69
CA PRO A 300 30.36 -2.32 10.83
C PRO A 300 31.71 -1.61 10.87
N ALA A 301 32.27 -1.28 9.69
CA ALA A 301 33.51 -0.52 9.59
C ALA A 301 33.41 0.95 10.07
N LYS A 302 32.19 1.46 10.18
CA LYS A 302 31.88 2.84 10.59
C LYS A 302 31.04 2.91 11.86
N ALA A 303 30.61 1.77 12.40
CA ALA A 303 29.81 1.68 13.60
C ALA A 303 30.64 2.01 14.85
N GLY A 304 30.00 2.61 15.85
CA GLY A 304 30.56 2.90 17.15
C GLY A 304 29.75 2.31 18.29
N ALA A 305 30.08 2.67 19.52
CA ALA A 305 29.43 2.11 20.72
C ALA A 305 27.94 2.41 20.84
N VAL A 306 27.43 3.47 20.17
CA VAL A 306 26.01 3.83 20.19
C VAL A 306 25.20 3.10 19.12
N ASP A 307 25.85 2.38 18.21
CA ASP A 307 25.12 1.70 17.15
C ASP A 307 24.64 0.33 17.62
N VAL A 308 23.34 0.21 17.80
CA VAL A 308 22.68 -1.02 18.21
C VAL A 308 21.79 -1.57 17.10
N VAL A 309 21.43 -2.83 17.21
CA VAL A 309 20.49 -3.45 16.26
C VAL A 309 19.13 -2.76 16.34
N SER A 310 18.51 -2.55 15.20
CA SER A 310 17.18 -1.94 15.11
C SER A 310 16.12 -3.01 15.34
N GLN A 311 15.66 -3.13 16.56
CA GLN A 311 14.60 -4.08 16.96
C GLN A 311 13.23 -3.52 16.67
N VAL A 312 12.25 -4.43 16.45
CA VAL A 312 10.85 -4.06 16.22
C VAL A 312 9.91 -5.11 16.79
N ILE A 313 8.78 -4.63 17.29
CA ILE A 313 7.62 -5.44 17.67
C ILE A 313 6.40 -4.82 17.03
N GLN A 314 5.63 -5.63 16.30
CA GLN A 314 4.34 -5.23 15.73
C GLN A 314 3.24 -6.17 16.17
N ARG A 315 2.04 -5.62 16.31
CA ARG A 315 0.84 -6.36 16.70
C ARG A 315 -0.37 -5.83 15.96
N ASN A 316 -1.22 -6.73 15.49
CA ASN A 316 -2.50 -6.43 14.86
C ASN A 316 -3.61 -7.23 15.53
N ALA A 317 -4.74 -6.61 15.75
CA ALA A 317 -5.99 -7.24 16.08
C ALA A 317 -7.10 -6.69 15.18
N TYR A 318 -7.74 -7.56 14.43
CA TYR A 318 -8.77 -7.20 13.45
C TYR A 318 -10.01 -8.05 13.68
N LEU A 319 -11.15 -7.38 13.76
CA LEU A 319 -12.47 -8.00 13.86
C LEU A 319 -13.38 -7.36 12.81
N ARG A 320 -13.98 -8.18 11.94
CA ARG A 320 -15.00 -7.73 11.00
C ARG A 320 -16.25 -8.58 11.16
N LEU A 321 -17.35 -7.95 11.47
CA LEU A 321 -18.66 -8.55 11.45
C LEU A 321 -19.27 -8.38 10.06
N ASN A 322 -19.71 -9.46 9.43
CA ASN A 322 -20.33 -9.47 8.12
C ASN A 322 -21.78 -9.93 8.25
N TYR A 323 -22.68 -9.20 7.65
CA TYR A 323 -24.10 -9.57 7.54
C TYR A 323 -24.54 -9.57 6.07
N ALA A 324 -24.89 -10.73 5.55
CA ALA A 324 -25.27 -10.92 4.15
C ALA A 324 -26.53 -11.79 4.04
N PRO A 325 -27.70 -11.21 4.25
CA PRO A 325 -28.96 -11.97 4.27
C PRO A 325 -29.44 -12.42 2.89
N SER A 326 -28.92 -11.82 1.83
CA SER A 326 -29.25 -12.16 0.44
C SER A 326 -28.06 -11.92 -0.50
N ALA A 327 -28.16 -12.43 -1.72
CA ALA A 327 -27.14 -12.21 -2.75
C ALA A 327 -26.97 -10.74 -3.17
N ASN A 328 -28.01 -9.94 -2.96
CA ASN A 328 -28.03 -8.53 -3.38
C ASN A 328 -27.81 -7.55 -2.24
N TRP A 329 -27.55 -8.01 -1.04
CA TRP A 329 -27.37 -7.15 0.12
C TRP A 329 -26.31 -7.68 1.07
N SER A 330 -25.33 -6.88 1.38
CA SER A 330 -24.33 -7.18 2.39
C SER A 330 -23.89 -5.91 3.12
N ALA A 331 -23.60 -6.05 4.39
CA ALA A 331 -23.01 -5.01 5.22
C ALA A 331 -21.89 -5.58 6.07
N PHE A 332 -20.97 -4.72 6.47
CA PHE A 332 -19.94 -5.08 7.43
C PHE A 332 -19.58 -3.93 8.36
N VAL A 333 -19.05 -4.29 9.50
CA VAL A 333 -18.41 -3.40 10.47
C VAL A 333 -17.05 -4.00 10.79
N THR A 334 -16.02 -3.18 10.77
CA THR A 334 -14.64 -3.57 11.08
C THR A 334 -14.10 -2.73 12.24
N GLY A 335 -13.43 -3.37 13.19
CA GLY A 335 -12.53 -2.74 14.15
C GLY A 335 -11.12 -3.28 13.94
N HIS A 336 -10.13 -2.42 13.88
CA HIS A 336 -8.74 -2.78 13.71
C HIS A 336 -7.85 -1.97 14.66
N GLU A 337 -6.99 -2.66 15.40
CA GLU A 337 -5.95 -2.08 16.24
C GLU A 337 -4.59 -2.52 15.75
N PHE A 338 -3.68 -1.56 15.57
CA PHE A 338 -2.30 -1.77 15.16
C PHE A 338 -1.35 -1.08 16.13
N GLY A 339 -0.30 -1.77 16.55
CA GLY A 339 0.78 -1.22 17.36
C GLY A 339 2.14 -1.58 16.77
N ASP A 340 3.03 -0.57 16.68
CA ASP A 340 4.42 -0.72 16.27
C ASP A 340 5.32 -0.09 17.32
N SER A 341 6.34 -0.82 17.76
CA SER A 341 7.35 -0.32 18.68
C SER A 341 8.73 -0.71 18.17
N ARG A 342 9.57 0.28 17.94
CA ARG A 342 10.90 0.05 17.37
C ARG A 342 11.98 0.96 17.92
N ASN A 343 13.18 0.41 18.00
CA ASN A 343 14.42 1.15 18.12
C ASN A 343 14.93 1.51 16.71
N THR A 344 15.40 2.73 16.51
CA THR A 344 15.83 3.22 15.19
C THR A 344 17.36 3.19 14.99
N GLY A 345 18.08 2.36 15.77
CA GLY A 345 19.49 2.06 15.57
C GLY A 345 20.43 2.63 16.62
N THR A 346 19.92 3.37 17.62
CA THR A 346 20.69 3.79 18.80
C THR A 346 19.88 3.59 20.08
N PRO A 347 20.51 3.43 21.28
CA PRO A 347 19.83 3.08 22.53
C PRO A 347 18.71 4.05 22.93
N LEU A 348 18.89 5.34 22.68
CA LEU A 348 17.90 6.36 23.03
C LEU A 348 16.86 6.62 21.94
N SER A 349 17.14 6.23 20.70
CA SER A 349 16.23 6.49 19.58
C SER A 349 15.10 5.48 19.52
N PHE A 350 13.87 5.95 19.25
CA PHE A 350 12.71 5.08 19.02
C PHE A 350 11.68 5.77 18.11
N ALA A 351 10.84 4.95 17.51
CA ALA A 351 9.60 5.36 16.86
C ALA A 351 8.52 4.34 17.20
N ASN A 352 7.50 4.76 17.93
CA ASN A 352 6.38 3.93 18.32
C ASN A 352 5.11 4.49 17.69
N ARG A 353 4.20 3.59 17.31
CA ARG A 353 2.96 3.98 16.67
C ARG A 353 1.81 3.11 17.16
N ASP A 354 0.72 3.75 17.51
CA ASP A 354 -0.54 3.09 17.84
C ASP A 354 -1.64 3.66 16.94
N GLN A 355 -2.39 2.76 16.29
CA GLN A 355 -3.50 3.11 15.41
C GLN A 355 -4.75 2.33 15.77
N GLN A 356 -5.89 2.98 15.64
CA GLN A 356 -7.22 2.41 15.77
C GLN A 356 -8.04 2.84 14.57
N ASN A 357 -8.66 1.86 13.87
CA ASN A 357 -9.50 2.13 12.71
C ASN A 357 -10.85 1.45 12.91
N PHE A 358 -11.87 2.11 12.42
CA PHE A 358 -13.23 1.64 12.42
C PHE A 358 -13.82 1.87 11.03
N ASP A 359 -14.34 0.81 10.38
CA ASP A 359 -14.86 0.88 9.02
C ASP A 359 -16.26 0.30 8.96
N LEU A 360 -17.09 0.92 8.11
CA LEU A 360 -18.43 0.48 7.77
C LEU A 360 -18.54 0.28 6.26
N GLY A 361 -19.24 -0.75 5.84
CA GLY A 361 -19.58 -0.93 4.45
C GLY A 361 -20.97 -1.50 4.24
N LEU A 362 -21.61 -1.02 3.18
CA LEU A 362 -22.88 -1.55 2.68
C LEU A 362 -22.79 -1.72 1.18
N ASN A 363 -23.26 -2.87 0.70
CA ASN A 363 -23.40 -3.14 -0.72
C ASN A 363 -24.83 -3.56 -1.00
N TYR A 364 -25.42 -3.01 -2.08
CA TYR A 364 -26.79 -3.31 -2.48
C TYR A 364 -26.91 -3.43 -4.00
N GLY A 365 -27.65 -4.43 -4.47
CA GLY A 365 -27.92 -4.66 -5.87
C GLY A 365 -26.94 -5.61 -6.56
N ALA A 366 -26.98 -5.62 -7.88
CA ALA A 366 -26.09 -6.41 -8.72
C ALA A 366 -25.52 -5.53 -9.84
N TYR A 367 -24.32 -5.85 -10.33
CA TYR A 367 -23.66 -5.04 -11.37
C TYR A 367 -24.48 -4.94 -12.68
N THR A 368 -25.28 -5.96 -13.01
CA THR A 368 -26.14 -5.96 -14.20
C THR A 368 -27.38 -5.08 -14.08
N THR A 369 -27.90 -4.89 -12.89
CA THR A 369 -29.10 -4.08 -12.61
C THR A 369 -28.79 -2.74 -11.97
N GLY A 370 -27.64 -2.62 -11.34
CA GLY A 370 -27.13 -1.48 -10.59
C GLY A 370 -26.66 -1.91 -9.21
N PHE A 371 -25.40 -1.64 -8.92
CA PHE A 371 -24.73 -1.98 -7.66
C PHE A 371 -24.32 -0.72 -6.92
N LEU A 372 -24.86 -0.53 -5.71
CA LEU A 372 -24.51 0.56 -4.81
C LEU A 372 -23.52 0.06 -3.76
N SER A 373 -22.43 0.79 -3.60
CA SER A 373 -21.42 0.57 -2.56
C SER A 373 -21.26 1.81 -1.72
N LEU A 374 -21.45 1.68 -0.41
CA LEU A 374 -21.22 2.74 0.56
C LEU A 374 -20.12 2.33 1.51
N ARG A 375 -19.22 3.23 1.84
CA ARG A 375 -18.14 3.06 2.80
C ARG A 375 -18.07 4.25 3.73
N ALA A 376 -17.73 4.01 4.99
CA ALA A 376 -17.36 5.04 5.95
C ALA A 376 -16.22 4.51 6.82
N PHE A 377 -15.36 5.40 7.27
CA PHE A 377 -14.21 5.05 8.12
C PHE A 377 -13.88 6.16 9.11
N ASP A 378 -13.28 5.77 10.23
CA ASP A 378 -12.66 6.64 11.23
C ASP A 378 -11.33 6.01 11.63
N GLY A 379 -10.25 6.78 11.53
CA GLY A 379 -8.88 6.36 11.84
C GLY A 379 -8.22 7.32 12.83
N ARG A 380 -7.67 6.79 13.90
CA ARG A 380 -6.89 7.56 14.88
C ARG A 380 -5.53 6.96 15.04
N GLN A 381 -4.53 7.83 15.04
CA GLN A 381 -3.15 7.45 15.16
C GLN A 381 -2.44 8.34 16.15
N THR A 382 -1.49 7.77 16.86
CA THR A 382 -0.51 8.51 17.63
C THR A 382 0.87 7.92 17.35
N GLU A 383 1.76 8.74 16.83
CA GLU A 383 3.18 8.41 16.74
C GLU A 383 3.93 9.11 17.86
N ALA A 384 4.83 8.38 18.54
CA ALA A 384 5.78 8.92 19.48
C ALA A 384 7.18 8.56 19.04
N GLN A 385 8.04 9.56 18.87
CA GLN A 385 9.41 9.34 18.41
C GLN A 385 10.42 10.10 19.24
N ARG A 386 11.65 9.58 19.28
CA ARG A 386 12.83 10.24 19.79
C ARG A 386 13.95 10.13 18.79
N SER A 387 14.51 11.28 18.42
CA SER A 387 15.73 11.37 17.63
C SER A 387 16.90 11.71 18.53
N THR A 388 18.09 11.31 18.11
CA THR A 388 19.31 11.52 18.86
C THR A 388 20.37 12.23 18.02
N ALA A 389 21.24 12.97 18.65
CA ALA A 389 22.45 13.54 18.07
C ALA A 389 23.65 12.71 18.53
N ILE A 390 24.42 12.23 17.57
CA ILE A 390 25.64 11.48 17.84
C ILE A 390 26.76 12.46 18.12
N ARG A 391 27.45 12.30 19.27
CA ARG A 391 28.62 13.14 19.62
C ARG A 391 29.78 12.93 18.65
N ALA A 392 30.52 14.00 18.36
CA ALA A 392 31.73 13.90 17.58
C ALA A 392 32.73 12.95 18.25
N GLY A 393 33.57 12.26 17.48
CA GLY A 393 34.59 11.36 18.02
C GLY A 393 34.23 9.88 17.98
N GLY A 394 33.79 9.35 16.82
CA GLY A 394 33.71 7.92 16.56
C GLY A 394 32.42 7.23 17.02
N ARG A 395 31.32 7.97 17.16
CA ARG A 395 30.00 7.38 17.55
C ARG A 395 30.03 6.68 18.92
N ALA A 396 30.72 7.26 19.86
CA ALA A 396 30.93 6.69 21.21
C ALA A 396 29.77 7.03 22.17
N ALA A 397 29.05 8.12 21.94
CA ALA A 397 27.98 8.61 22.78
C ALA A 397 26.91 9.32 21.95
N GLU A 398 25.69 9.38 22.49
CA GLU A 398 24.56 10.09 21.92
C GLU A 398 23.82 10.93 22.95
N ASP A 399 23.09 11.91 22.49
CA ASP A 399 22.20 12.75 23.31
C ASP A 399 20.81 12.79 22.66
N SER A 400 19.76 12.87 23.47
CA SER A 400 18.43 13.18 22.92
C SER A 400 18.49 14.55 22.25
N SER A 401 18.15 14.62 20.98
CA SER A 401 18.03 15.86 20.25
C SER A 401 16.58 16.38 20.20
N LEU A 402 15.63 15.44 20.14
CA LEU A 402 14.24 15.71 19.92
C LEU A 402 13.40 14.58 20.47
N THR A 403 12.25 14.92 21.09
CA THR A 403 11.12 14.02 21.25
C THR A 403 9.90 14.64 20.56
N ALA A 404 9.10 13.82 19.88
CA ALA A 404 7.88 14.31 19.27
C ALA A 404 6.72 13.36 19.50
N THR A 405 5.51 13.92 19.56
CA THR A 405 4.24 13.19 19.54
C THR A 405 3.39 13.76 18.42
N ILE A 406 2.86 12.87 17.58
CA ILE A 406 2.11 13.23 16.38
C ILE A 406 0.74 12.57 16.44
N PRO A 407 -0.23 13.17 17.19
CA PRO A 407 -1.61 12.71 17.13
C PRO A 407 -2.22 13.12 15.79
N SER A 408 -2.88 12.20 15.13
CA SER A 408 -3.61 12.45 13.90
C SER A 408 -4.94 11.68 13.86
N HIS A 409 -5.89 12.24 13.15
CA HIS A 409 -7.23 11.69 13.00
C HIS A 409 -7.70 11.91 11.58
N ASP A 410 -8.26 10.88 10.97
CA ASP A 410 -8.95 10.97 9.70
C ASP A 410 -10.28 10.23 9.75
N TRP A 411 -11.27 10.80 9.09
CA TRP A 411 -12.55 10.14 8.90
C TRP A 411 -13.14 10.54 7.55
N GLY A 412 -13.97 9.68 7.04
CA GLY A 412 -14.56 9.96 5.75
C GLY A 412 -15.51 8.88 5.27
N GLY A 413 -15.86 8.98 4.00
CA GLY A 413 -16.71 8.00 3.38
C GLY A 413 -16.78 8.16 1.88
N SER A 414 -17.34 7.15 1.23
CA SER A 414 -17.59 7.14 -0.21
C SER A 414 -18.91 6.49 -0.54
N ALA A 415 -19.51 6.97 -1.63
CA ALA A 415 -20.67 6.37 -2.24
C ALA A 415 -20.40 6.18 -3.73
N GLN A 416 -20.69 5.00 -4.24
CA GLN A 416 -20.52 4.67 -5.65
C GLN A 416 -21.67 3.83 -6.14
N TRP A 417 -22.18 4.16 -7.31
CA TRP A 417 -23.12 3.34 -8.05
C TRP A 417 -22.48 2.90 -9.35
N THR A 418 -22.60 1.60 -9.67
CA THR A 418 -22.02 0.98 -10.85
C THR A 418 -23.02 0.11 -11.55
N ARG A 419 -23.06 0.17 -12.88
CA ARG A 419 -23.84 -0.73 -13.72
C ARG A 419 -23.00 -1.25 -14.88
N SER A 420 -23.10 -2.54 -15.16
CA SER A 420 -22.38 -3.22 -16.23
C SER A 420 -23.34 -3.71 -17.32
N ASN A 421 -22.81 -3.87 -18.52
CA ASN A 421 -23.51 -4.44 -19.67
C ASN A 421 -24.80 -3.69 -20.05
N THR A 422 -24.69 -2.36 -20.20
CA THR A 422 -25.81 -1.52 -20.62
C THR A 422 -25.53 -0.91 -21.99
N TRP A 423 -26.22 -1.36 -23.02
CA TRP A 423 -26.08 -0.92 -24.40
C TRP A 423 -24.62 -1.08 -24.88
N MET A 424 -23.92 0.01 -25.31
CA MET A 424 -22.51 -0.02 -25.68
C MET A 424 -21.54 0.13 -24.49
N LEU A 425 -22.05 0.26 -23.28
CA LEU A 425 -21.24 0.41 -22.09
C LEU A 425 -21.02 -0.95 -21.41
N GLU A 426 -19.78 -1.41 -21.39
CA GLU A 426 -19.39 -2.58 -20.60
C GLU A 426 -19.45 -2.28 -19.10
N SER A 427 -19.14 -1.02 -18.70
CA SER A 427 -19.27 -0.56 -17.33
C SER A 427 -19.52 0.95 -17.28
N PHE A 428 -20.36 1.38 -16.36
CA PHE A 428 -20.59 2.77 -16.03
C PHE A 428 -20.60 2.93 -14.51
N SER A 429 -19.86 3.89 -14.00
CA SER A 429 -19.77 4.19 -12.57
C SER A 429 -19.87 5.68 -12.32
N VAL A 430 -20.57 6.05 -11.26
CA VAL A 430 -20.59 7.41 -10.72
C VAL A 430 -20.45 7.33 -9.21
N GLY A 431 -19.73 8.27 -8.62
CA GLY A 431 -19.54 8.27 -7.18
C GLY A 431 -18.91 9.56 -6.67
N GLY A 432 -18.78 9.59 -5.36
CA GLY A 432 -18.12 10.67 -4.65
C GLY A 432 -17.54 10.17 -3.34
N ASP A 433 -16.63 10.95 -2.81
CA ASP A 433 -16.00 10.69 -1.53
C ASP A 433 -15.68 11.99 -0.80
N PHE A 434 -15.57 11.86 0.52
CA PHE A 434 -15.17 12.90 1.42
C PHE A 434 -14.17 12.33 2.41
N ARG A 435 -13.12 13.10 2.73
CA ARG A 435 -12.17 12.78 3.79
C ARG A 435 -11.78 14.04 4.56
N HIS A 436 -11.80 13.94 5.88
CA HIS A 436 -11.29 14.94 6.80
C HIS A 436 -9.99 14.46 7.40
N TYR A 437 -8.98 15.31 7.40
CA TYR A 437 -7.69 15.10 8.06
C TYR A 437 -7.50 16.13 9.15
N GLN A 438 -6.95 15.71 10.28
CA GLN A 438 -6.47 16.58 11.33
C GLN A 438 -5.19 15.99 11.92
N GLY A 439 -4.22 16.83 12.23
CA GLY A 439 -2.99 16.37 12.86
C GLY A 439 -2.18 17.50 13.45
N ASP A 440 -1.44 17.16 14.50
CA ASP A 440 -0.52 18.05 15.19
C ASP A 440 0.84 17.38 15.34
N PHE A 441 1.89 18.16 15.23
CA PHE A 441 3.27 17.78 15.50
C PHE A 441 3.74 18.53 16.73
N ASN A 442 3.83 17.82 17.86
CA ASN A 442 4.26 18.38 19.13
C ASN A 442 5.70 17.94 19.40
N GLU A 443 6.64 18.86 19.34
CA GLU A 443 8.07 18.63 19.39
C GLU A 443 8.68 19.28 20.64
N VAL A 444 9.61 18.58 21.28
CA VAL A 444 10.45 19.05 22.37
C VAL A 444 11.91 18.87 21.96
N ASP A 445 12.62 19.95 21.75
CA ASP A 445 14.04 19.96 21.38
C ASP A 445 14.93 20.08 22.61
N PHE A 446 16.07 19.40 22.57
CA PHE A 446 17.07 19.43 23.62
C PHE A 446 18.39 19.99 23.09
N ASN A 447 19.13 20.63 23.97
CA ASN A 447 20.44 21.13 23.62
C ASN A 447 21.46 19.98 23.55
N THR A 448 22.07 19.81 22.39
CA THR A 448 23.00 18.73 22.09
C THR A 448 24.47 19.21 22.08
N THR A 449 24.75 20.45 22.50
CA THR A 449 26.11 20.96 22.66
C THR A 449 26.73 20.36 23.90
N CYS A 450 27.27 19.16 23.77
CA CYS A 450 27.84 18.36 24.87
C CYS A 450 29.36 18.08 24.65
N PRO A 451 30.18 18.03 25.68
CA PRO A 451 29.88 18.41 27.06
C PRO A 451 29.71 19.92 27.24
N GLY A 452 28.71 20.34 27.99
CA GLY A 452 28.47 21.74 28.34
C GLY A 452 27.37 21.87 29.38
N VAL A 453 27.29 23.01 30.07
CA VAL A 453 26.36 23.28 31.18
C VAL A 453 24.90 23.19 30.78
N ASN A 454 24.60 23.30 29.48
CA ASN A 454 23.26 23.22 28.94
C ASN A 454 22.96 21.88 28.23
N CYS A 455 23.91 20.93 28.22
CA CYS A 455 23.71 19.64 27.59
C CYS A 455 22.47 18.93 28.15
N GLY A 456 21.60 18.46 27.26
CA GLY A 456 20.36 17.74 27.60
C GLY A 456 19.24 18.61 28.19
N LYS A 457 19.45 19.92 28.36
CA LYS A 457 18.37 20.82 28.81
C LYS A 457 17.38 21.11 27.68
N LEU A 458 16.16 21.43 28.03
CA LEU A 458 15.12 21.92 27.13
C LEU A 458 15.65 23.11 26.34
N ALA A 459 15.69 22.98 25.03
CA ALA A 459 16.07 24.07 24.13
C ALA A 459 14.84 24.84 23.64
N ARG A 460 13.75 24.09 23.34
CA ARG A 460 12.52 24.66 22.78
C ARG A 460 11.41 23.64 22.75
N THR A 461 10.15 24.11 22.69
CA THR A 461 8.98 23.33 22.33
C THR A 461 8.32 23.94 21.11
N VAL A 462 7.89 23.09 20.19
CA VAL A 462 7.10 23.50 19.01
C VAL A 462 5.83 22.65 18.94
N SER A 463 4.70 23.30 18.72
CA SER A 463 3.46 22.66 18.34
C SER A 463 3.00 23.26 17.02
N SER A 464 2.74 22.43 16.01
CA SER A 464 2.26 22.89 14.71
C SER A 464 1.28 21.91 14.14
N GLY A 465 0.23 22.40 13.49
CA GLY A 465 -0.82 21.55 13.00
C GLY A 465 -1.90 22.28 12.22
N GLY A 466 -2.95 21.54 11.90
CA GLY A 466 -4.10 22.03 11.17
C GLY A 466 -5.04 20.91 10.77
N SER A 467 -6.00 21.25 9.94
CA SER A 467 -6.95 20.30 9.36
C SER A 467 -7.16 20.55 7.87
N GLN A 468 -7.57 19.51 7.17
CA GLN A 468 -7.84 19.54 5.74
C GLN A 468 -9.09 18.72 5.43
N ASN A 469 -10.00 19.27 4.63
CA ASN A 469 -11.16 18.58 4.09
C ASN A 469 -10.93 18.32 2.59
N LEU A 470 -11.10 17.09 2.15
CA LEU A 470 -11.09 16.73 0.75
C LEU A 470 -12.45 16.19 0.37
N SER A 471 -12.99 16.65 -0.75
CA SER A 471 -14.23 16.14 -1.32
C SER A 471 -14.09 16.00 -2.83
N GLY A 472 -14.62 14.93 -3.39
CA GLY A 472 -14.54 14.71 -4.82
C GLY A 472 -15.73 13.95 -5.37
N ALA A 473 -16.03 14.20 -6.64
CA ALA A 473 -17.04 13.46 -7.39
C ALA A 473 -16.45 13.01 -8.73
N PHE A 474 -16.75 11.78 -9.14
CA PHE A 474 -16.22 11.18 -10.34
C PHE A 474 -17.29 10.47 -11.17
N ILE A 475 -16.99 10.33 -12.44
CA ILE A 475 -17.72 9.53 -13.40
C ILE A 475 -16.73 8.71 -14.23
N GLN A 476 -17.10 7.47 -14.54
CA GLN A 476 -16.33 6.59 -15.42
C GLN A 476 -17.25 5.79 -16.33
N ALA A 477 -16.83 5.60 -17.57
CA ALA A 477 -17.49 4.73 -18.52
C ALA A 477 -16.44 3.93 -19.32
N ILE A 478 -16.69 2.65 -19.52
CA ILE A 478 -15.98 1.80 -20.48
C ILE A 478 -16.97 1.43 -21.56
N ALA A 479 -16.71 1.92 -22.76
CA ALA A 479 -17.53 1.68 -23.93
C ALA A 479 -16.85 0.70 -24.89
N ALA A 480 -17.62 -0.19 -25.49
CA ALA A 480 -17.19 -1.10 -26.56
C ALA A 480 -18.03 -0.84 -27.82
N PRO A 481 -17.77 0.26 -28.55
CA PRO A 481 -18.57 0.64 -29.70
C PRO A 481 -18.49 -0.39 -30.85
N ILE A 482 -17.36 -1.07 -30.94
CA ILE A 482 -17.14 -2.22 -31.84
C ILE A 482 -16.34 -3.28 -31.09
N ALA A 483 -16.46 -4.53 -31.46
CA ALA A 483 -15.86 -5.66 -30.73
C ALA A 483 -14.35 -5.52 -30.41
N PRO A 484 -13.47 -5.04 -31.30
CA PRO A 484 -12.06 -4.91 -31.01
C PRO A 484 -11.67 -3.63 -30.25
N LEU A 485 -12.55 -2.64 -30.11
CA LEU A 485 -12.25 -1.32 -29.55
C LEU A 485 -12.96 -1.10 -28.22
N ARG A 486 -12.18 -0.74 -27.20
CA ARG A 486 -12.66 -0.21 -25.94
C ARG A 486 -12.15 1.20 -25.72
N ILE A 487 -13.04 2.04 -25.24
CA ILE A 487 -12.78 3.44 -24.89
C ILE A 487 -13.11 3.59 -23.41
N GLU A 488 -12.13 3.95 -22.64
CA GLU A 488 -12.27 4.29 -21.23
C GLU A 488 -12.29 5.81 -21.09
N LEU A 489 -13.33 6.34 -20.46
CA LEU A 489 -13.47 7.76 -20.15
C LEU A 489 -13.70 7.89 -18.65
N SER A 490 -12.91 8.72 -18.00
CA SER A 490 -13.17 9.09 -16.61
C SER A 490 -12.85 10.55 -16.37
N ALA A 491 -13.57 11.16 -15.45
CA ALA A 491 -13.36 12.52 -15.03
C ALA A 491 -13.72 12.67 -13.56
N ARG A 492 -12.96 13.51 -12.87
CA ARG A 492 -13.19 13.82 -11.46
C ARG A 492 -12.94 15.30 -11.19
N VAL A 493 -13.75 15.85 -10.30
CA VAL A 493 -13.55 17.17 -9.73
C VAL A 493 -13.32 16.98 -8.23
N ASP A 494 -12.25 17.57 -7.73
CA ASP A 494 -11.90 17.59 -6.32
C ASP A 494 -11.85 19.01 -5.78
N ARG A 495 -12.22 19.16 -4.52
CA ARG A 495 -12.03 20.35 -3.73
C ARG A 495 -11.34 19.97 -2.42
N TRP A 496 -10.35 20.76 -2.01
CA TRP A 496 -9.80 20.68 -0.66
C TRP A 496 -9.76 22.05 0.00
N ASP A 497 -10.01 22.02 1.30
CA ASP A 497 -10.03 23.18 2.17
C ASP A 497 -9.03 22.95 3.30
N ASN A 498 -8.05 23.84 3.45
CA ASN A 498 -7.10 23.85 4.55
C ASN A 498 -7.58 24.80 5.62
N ASN A 499 -7.68 24.32 6.86
CA ASN A 499 -8.28 25.08 7.96
C ASN A 499 -7.44 24.96 9.24
N ASN A 500 -7.61 25.89 10.15
CA ASN A 500 -7.05 25.84 11.51
C ASN A 500 -5.52 25.69 11.53
N GLY A 501 -4.83 26.15 10.51
CA GLY A 501 -3.37 26.10 10.46
C GLY A 501 -2.73 26.93 11.57
N HIS A 502 -1.80 26.34 12.34
CA HIS A 502 -1.16 27.02 13.47
C HIS A 502 0.27 26.55 13.70
N SER A 503 1.03 27.39 14.40
CA SER A 503 2.35 27.07 14.94
C SER A 503 2.59 27.85 16.22
N LEU A 504 2.99 27.16 17.28
CA LEU A 504 3.41 27.70 18.56
C LEU A 504 4.86 27.28 18.82
N ASP A 505 5.74 28.24 19.04
CA ASP A 505 7.15 28.01 19.32
C ASP A 505 7.50 28.71 20.63
N VAL A 506 7.98 27.96 21.61
CA VAL A 506 8.36 28.48 22.93
C VAL A 506 9.82 28.14 23.21
N THR A 507 10.63 29.17 23.31
CA THR A 507 12.05 29.05 23.62
C THR A 507 12.33 29.58 25.03
N PRO A 508 12.76 28.73 25.99
CA PRO A 508 13.15 29.17 27.33
C PRO A 508 14.37 30.09 27.29
N THR A 509 14.35 31.15 28.08
CA THR A 509 15.52 31.98 28.35
C THR A 509 15.82 31.93 29.85
N ALA A 510 16.91 32.59 30.28
CA ALA A 510 17.27 32.63 31.69
C ALA A 510 16.24 33.32 32.61
N THR A 511 15.42 34.18 32.07
CA THR A 511 14.50 35.00 32.84
C THR A 511 13.03 34.85 32.44
N SER A 512 12.77 34.35 31.27
CA SER A 512 11.38 34.21 30.71
C SER A 512 11.35 33.23 29.57
N ASN A 513 10.17 33.02 28.99
CA ASN A 513 9.98 32.31 27.74
C ASN A 513 9.77 33.29 26.58
N VAL A 514 10.46 33.07 25.48
CA VAL A 514 10.10 33.73 24.21
C VAL A 514 9.09 32.88 23.49
N THR A 515 7.88 33.41 23.30
CA THR A 515 6.79 32.71 22.64
C THR A 515 6.49 33.34 21.29
N ASN A 516 6.45 32.53 20.25
CA ASN A 516 6.08 32.92 18.90
C ASN A 516 4.87 32.09 18.45
N THR A 517 3.74 32.74 18.30
CA THR A 517 2.47 32.11 17.88
C THR A 517 2.13 32.59 16.49
N LYS A 518 1.79 31.66 15.60
CA LYS A 518 1.29 31.95 14.25
C LYS A 518 0.00 31.20 14.02
N SER A 519 -0.97 31.89 13.42
CA SER A 519 -2.17 31.30 12.83
C SER A 519 -2.14 31.56 11.34
N TYR A 520 -2.47 30.57 10.58
CA TYR A 520 -2.47 30.63 9.11
C TYR A 520 -3.90 30.69 8.61
N GLY A 521 -4.14 31.57 7.63
CA GLY A 521 -5.47 31.72 7.05
C GLY A 521 -5.95 30.48 6.32
N ASP A 522 -7.24 30.27 6.35
CA ASP A 522 -7.88 29.17 5.61
C ASP A 522 -7.74 29.37 4.11
N SER A 523 -7.68 28.27 3.39
CA SER A 523 -7.58 28.29 1.92
C SER A 523 -8.39 27.18 1.29
N SER A 524 -8.98 27.45 0.12
CA SER A 524 -9.75 26.49 -0.67
C SER A 524 -9.20 26.44 -2.10
N LYS A 525 -9.09 25.24 -2.63
CA LYS A 525 -8.61 24.97 -3.98
C LYS A 525 -9.43 23.87 -4.64
N THR A 526 -9.36 23.78 -5.97
CA THR A 526 -10.02 22.75 -6.76
C THR A 526 -9.07 22.17 -7.80
N ALA A 527 -9.31 20.91 -8.18
CA ALA A 527 -8.61 20.25 -9.28
C ALA A 527 -9.59 19.49 -10.17
N PHE A 528 -9.24 19.38 -11.45
CA PHE A 528 -9.96 18.59 -12.45
C PHE A 528 -9.02 17.55 -13.05
N SER A 529 -9.40 16.29 -12.95
CA SER A 529 -8.59 15.14 -13.34
C SER A 529 -9.33 14.30 -14.40
N PRO A 530 -9.18 14.60 -15.70
CA PRO A 530 -9.69 13.77 -16.77
C PRO A 530 -8.74 12.61 -17.09
N ARG A 531 -9.30 11.50 -17.61
CA ARG A 531 -8.54 10.40 -18.21
C ARG A 531 -9.29 9.88 -19.43
N VAL A 532 -8.53 9.60 -20.49
CA VAL A 532 -9.00 8.92 -21.69
C VAL A 532 -8.08 7.76 -21.96
N GLY A 533 -8.64 6.56 -22.10
CA GLY A 533 -7.92 5.35 -22.43
C GLY A 533 -8.51 4.70 -23.68
N LEU A 534 -7.66 4.14 -24.50
CA LEU A 534 -8.02 3.39 -25.69
C LEU A 534 -7.36 2.02 -25.63
N ARG A 535 -8.13 0.98 -25.93
CA ARG A 535 -7.60 -0.37 -26.12
C ARG A 535 -8.17 -0.96 -27.39
N TYR A 536 -7.30 -1.45 -28.25
CA TYR A 536 -7.64 -2.03 -29.54
C TYR A 536 -7.09 -3.43 -29.69
N GLN A 537 -7.96 -4.42 -29.89
CA GLN A 537 -7.59 -5.80 -30.15
C GLN A 537 -7.25 -5.92 -31.65
N LEU A 538 -5.95 -5.87 -31.98
CA LEU A 538 -5.46 -5.92 -33.35
C LEU A 538 -5.59 -7.32 -33.96
N PHE A 539 -5.21 -8.36 -33.17
CA PHE A 539 -5.38 -9.77 -33.45
C PHE A 539 -5.88 -10.47 -32.18
N SER A 540 -6.35 -11.68 -32.26
CA SER A 540 -6.74 -12.46 -31.09
C SER A 540 -5.62 -12.57 -30.04
N SER A 541 -4.36 -12.51 -30.48
CA SER A 541 -3.16 -12.61 -29.65
C SER A 541 -2.51 -11.27 -29.31
N LEU A 542 -2.91 -10.14 -29.91
CA LEU A 542 -2.26 -8.85 -29.75
C LEU A 542 -3.26 -7.73 -29.52
N SER A 543 -3.15 -7.04 -28.41
CA SER A 543 -3.86 -5.79 -28.19
C SER A 543 -2.90 -4.63 -27.95
N LEU A 544 -3.29 -3.46 -28.42
CA LEU A 544 -2.61 -2.18 -28.21
C LEU A 544 -3.42 -1.35 -27.23
N HIS A 545 -2.75 -0.58 -26.40
CA HIS A 545 -3.42 0.38 -25.52
C HIS A 545 -2.68 1.72 -25.49
N ALA A 546 -3.42 2.78 -25.24
CA ALA A 546 -2.87 4.11 -25.02
C ALA A 546 -3.76 4.86 -24.02
N ALA A 547 -3.18 5.73 -23.21
CA ALA A 547 -3.94 6.58 -22.33
C ALA A 547 -3.30 7.98 -22.20
N TYR A 548 -4.17 8.95 -21.93
CA TYR A 548 -3.84 10.30 -21.51
C TYR A 548 -4.55 10.58 -20.19
N TYR A 549 -3.87 11.21 -19.25
CA TYR A 549 -4.44 11.55 -17.96
C TYR A 549 -3.87 12.85 -17.40
N ARG A 550 -4.66 13.48 -16.52
CA ARG A 550 -4.20 14.49 -15.59
C ARG A 550 -4.45 14.02 -14.17
N ALA A 551 -3.51 14.29 -13.31
CA ALA A 551 -3.56 13.93 -11.90
C ALA A 551 -3.04 15.09 -11.05
N PHE A 552 -3.37 15.07 -9.75
CA PHE A 552 -2.94 16.11 -8.83
C PHE A 552 -2.62 15.53 -7.44
N ARG A 553 -1.89 16.34 -6.66
CA ARG A 553 -1.69 16.12 -5.23
C ARG A 553 -1.81 17.46 -4.49
N ALA A 554 -2.70 17.52 -3.52
CA ALA A 554 -2.76 18.61 -2.55
C ALA A 554 -1.58 18.46 -1.55
N PRO A 555 -0.97 19.56 -1.09
CA PRO A 555 0.02 19.49 -0.02
C PRO A 555 -0.58 18.90 1.25
N ASN A 556 0.15 18.04 1.96
CA ASN A 556 -0.29 17.48 3.23
C ASN A 556 -0.05 18.44 4.42
N LEU A 557 -0.58 18.10 5.59
CA LEU A 557 -0.50 18.94 6.77
C LEU A 557 0.96 19.18 7.23
N ALA A 558 1.81 18.18 7.12
CA ALA A 558 3.23 18.30 7.47
C ALA A 558 3.96 19.29 6.56
N GLU A 559 3.64 19.30 5.27
CA GLU A 559 4.24 20.22 4.30
C GLU A 559 3.79 21.67 4.50
N LEU A 560 2.50 21.84 4.86
CA LEU A 560 1.90 23.16 5.06
C LEU A 560 2.34 23.80 6.38
N TYR A 561 2.39 23.02 7.48
CA TYR A 561 2.42 23.60 8.82
C TYR A 561 3.60 23.21 9.68
N ARG A 562 4.32 22.11 9.37
CA ARG A 562 5.42 21.64 10.21
C ARG A 562 6.59 22.62 10.20
N LYS A 563 6.92 23.15 11.38
CA LYS A 563 8.19 23.81 11.66
C LYS A 563 9.16 22.75 12.18
N GLN A 564 10.31 22.60 11.56
CA GLN A 564 11.34 21.67 12.01
C GLN A 564 12.62 22.43 12.23
N VAL A 565 13.25 22.21 13.36
CA VAL A 565 14.51 22.91 13.70
C VAL A 565 15.53 21.91 14.23
N SER A 566 16.77 22.16 13.88
CA SER A 566 17.94 21.49 14.42
C SER A 566 18.98 22.53 14.81
N SER A 567 20.08 22.12 15.42
CA SER A 567 21.18 23.01 15.80
C SER A 567 21.75 23.82 14.62
N THR A 568 21.67 23.30 13.40
CA THR A 568 22.29 23.91 12.21
C THR A 568 21.30 24.31 11.12
N SER A 569 20.06 23.84 11.21
CA SER A 569 19.06 24.09 10.16
C SER A 569 17.66 24.33 10.72
N ILE A 570 16.90 25.12 10.01
CA ILE A 570 15.47 25.33 10.22
C ILE A 570 14.71 25.14 8.92
N THR A 571 13.59 24.40 9.00
CA THR A 571 12.58 24.36 7.94
C THR A 571 11.37 25.12 8.44
N ILE A 572 10.99 26.16 7.75
CA ILE A 572 9.81 26.98 8.06
C ILE A 572 8.61 26.50 7.27
N PRO A 573 7.38 26.55 7.84
CA PRO A 573 6.15 26.19 7.17
C PRO A 573 5.88 27.05 5.94
N ASN A 574 5.15 26.49 4.96
CA ASN A 574 4.58 27.24 3.86
C ASN A 574 3.10 26.89 3.66
N PRO A 575 2.17 27.62 4.30
CA PRO A 575 0.73 27.34 4.19
C PRO A 575 0.14 27.71 2.82
N TYR A 576 0.92 28.31 1.93
CA TYR A 576 0.49 28.80 0.61
C TYR A 576 0.87 27.85 -0.55
N LEU A 577 1.33 26.66 -0.23
CA LEU A 577 1.66 25.68 -1.26
C LEU A 577 0.45 25.42 -2.15
N ALA A 578 0.72 25.43 -3.45
CA ALA A 578 -0.25 25.00 -4.46
C ALA A 578 -0.21 23.49 -4.64
N ALA A 579 -1.27 22.94 -5.22
CA ALA A 579 -1.26 21.54 -5.64
C ALA A 579 -0.19 21.28 -6.71
N GLU A 580 0.40 20.11 -6.62
CA GLU A 580 1.20 19.53 -7.69
C GLU A 580 0.26 18.98 -8.76
N ASN A 581 0.68 19.02 -10.02
CA ASN A 581 -0.08 18.51 -11.13
C ASN A 581 0.79 17.63 -12.02
N ALA A 582 0.23 16.53 -12.48
CA ALA A 582 0.84 15.64 -13.46
C ALA A 582 -0.01 15.60 -14.72
N GLU A 583 0.64 15.60 -15.87
CA GLU A 583 0.04 15.34 -17.17
C GLU A 583 0.81 14.21 -17.83
N GLY A 584 0.17 13.05 -18.01
CA GLY A 584 0.83 11.84 -18.47
C GLY A 584 0.21 11.25 -19.72
N ARG A 585 1.03 10.53 -20.45
CA ARG A 585 0.71 9.78 -21.66
C ARG A 585 1.39 8.45 -21.61
N GLU A 586 0.70 7.42 -22.00
CA GLU A 586 1.27 6.07 -22.10
C GLU A 586 0.76 5.38 -23.36
N ALA A 587 1.58 4.50 -23.91
CA ALA A 587 1.20 3.61 -25.00
C ALA A 587 1.91 2.27 -24.83
N GLY A 588 1.22 1.20 -25.14
CA GLY A 588 1.78 -0.14 -24.93
C GLY A 588 1.04 -1.22 -25.68
N PHE A 589 1.47 -2.44 -25.43
CA PHE A 589 0.90 -3.64 -26.02
C PHE A 589 0.85 -4.78 -25.03
N ASP A 590 -0.11 -5.68 -25.24
CA ASP A 590 -0.16 -7.02 -24.67
C ASP A 590 -0.16 -8.02 -25.80
N TRP A 591 0.85 -8.89 -25.84
CA TRP A 591 1.02 -9.88 -26.91
C TRP A 591 1.16 -11.27 -26.34
N GLN A 592 0.29 -12.15 -26.77
CA GLN A 592 0.27 -13.57 -26.44
C GLN A 592 0.33 -14.39 -27.71
N PRO A 593 1.54 -14.62 -28.27
CA PRO A 593 1.68 -15.36 -29.53
C PRO A 593 1.19 -16.82 -29.43
N ILE A 594 1.36 -17.42 -28.27
CA ILE A 594 0.90 -18.77 -27.93
C ILE A 594 0.41 -18.80 -26.48
N ASP A 595 -0.37 -19.79 -26.10
CA ASP A 595 -1.09 -19.83 -24.82
C ASP A 595 -0.18 -19.80 -23.58
N TRP A 596 1.07 -20.22 -23.70
CA TRP A 596 2.02 -20.34 -22.58
C TRP A 596 3.10 -19.24 -22.55
N ILE A 597 3.07 -18.25 -23.47
CA ILE A 597 3.97 -17.08 -23.46
C ILE A 597 3.17 -15.81 -23.56
N GLN A 598 3.45 -14.85 -22.69
CA GLN A 598 2.90 -13.50 -22.73
C GLN A 598 4.01 -12.45 -22.66
N PHE A 599 3.88 -11.42 -23.47
CA PHE A 599 4.68 -10.20 -23.44
C PHE A 599 3.78 -8.99 -23.17
N LYS A 600 4.28 -8.06 -22.38
CA LYS A 600 3.69 -6.72 -22.24
C LYS A 600 4.79 -5.70 -22.38
N GLY A 601 4.47 -4.56 -22.96
CA GLY A 601 5.37 -3.43 -23.01
C GLY A 601 4.59 -2.14 -22.90
N THR A 602 5.09 -1.17 -22.15
CA THR A 602 4.50 0.15 -21.98
C THR A 602 5.60 1.18 -22.00
N TRP A 603 5.47 2.20 -22.83
CA TRP A 603 6.24 3.43 -22.77
C TRP A 603 5.37 4.52 -22.17
N TYR A 604 5.95 5.38 -21.34
CA TYR A 604 5.26 6.46 -20.68
C TYR A 604 6.09 7.74 -20.60
N VAL A 605 5.37 8.85 -20.54
CA VAL A 605 5.92 10.20 -20.24
C VAL A 605 4.94 10.90 -19.32
N ALA A 606 5.46 11.52 -18.27
CA ALA A 606 4.68 12.37 -17.37
C ALA A 606 5.42 13.70 -17.11
N ASP A 607 4.73 14.80 -17.35
CA ASP A 607 5.18 16.15 -17.04
C ASP A 607 4.56 16.61 -15.71
N TYR A 608 5.40 17.00 -14.76
CA TYR A 608 4.98 17.48 -13.45
C TYR A 608 5.19 18.98 -13.34
N ASN A 609 4.18 19.68 -12.84
CA ASN A 609 4.20 21.11 -12.60
C ASN A 609 3.93 21.42 -11.14
N ASN A 610 4.47 22.52 -10.64
CA ASN A 610 4.34 22.94 -9.24
C ASN A 610 4.87 21.88 -8.24
N PHE A 611 5.93 21.18 -8.62
CA PHE A 611 6.50 20.14 -7.77
C PHE A 611 6.97 20.75 -6.45
N ASN A 612 6.53 20.18 -5.32
CA ASN A 612 6.82 20.67 -3.98
C ASN A 612 8.15 20.11 -3.49
N VAL A 613 9.16 20.96 -3.38
CA VAL A 613 10.51 20.56 -2.95
C VAL A 613 11.03 21.43 -1.82
N PRO A 614 11.80 20.85 -0.86
CA PRO A 614 12.52 21.62 0.14
C PRO A 614 13.59 22.50 -0.53
N THR A 615 13.53 23.82 -0.33
CA THR A 615 14.41 24.80 -0.95
C THR A 615 15.18 25.56 0.10
N ASN A 616 16.50 25.70 -0.09
CA ASN A 616 17.34 26.52 0.78
C ASN A 616 17.10 28.01 0.49
N LEU A 617 16.87 28.78 1.55
CA LEU A 617 16.66 30.21 1.48
C LEU A 617 17.94 30.96 1.79
N THR A 618 18.31 31.89 0.91
CA THR A 618 19.43 32.80 1.01
C THR A 618 18.95 34.25 1.01
N ALA A 619 19.83 35.21 1.24
CA ALA A 619 19.48 36.62 1.17
C ALA A 619 18.98 37.02 -0.24
N THR A 620 19.42 36.31 -1.26
CA THR A 620 19.08 36.57 -2.70
C THR A 620 18.09 35.60 -3.29
N SER A 621 17.59 34.61 -2.51
CA SER A 621 16.55 33.68 -3.00
C SER A 621 15.17 34.36 -3.11
N THR A 622 14.26 33.74 -3.83
CA THR A 622 12.87 34.17 -3.93
C THR A 622 11.96 33.06 -3.40
N PRO A 623 11.33 33.22 -2.23
CA PRO A 623 11.43 34.36 -1.30
C PRO A 623 12.83 34.46 -0.63
N PRO A 624 13.23 35.65 -0.16
CA PRO A 624 14.48 35.80 0.57
C PRO A 624 14.41 35.12 1.93
N ARG A 625 15.58 34.84 2.52
CA ARG A 625 15.68 34.26 3.85
C ARG A 625 14.97 35.13 4.90
N PRO A 626 13.92 34.65 5.57
CA PRO A 626 13.19 35.42 6.56
C PRO A 626 13.93 35.50 7.90
N ALA A 627 13.60 36.51 8.71
CA ALA A 627 14.17 36.70 10.05
C ALA A 627 13.92 35.53 10.99
N ASP A 628 12.82 34.80 10.78
CA ASP A 628 12.43 33.59 11.54
C ASP A 628 13.48 32.47 11.48
N CYS A 629 14.37 32.53 10.52
CA CYS A 629 15.51 31.59 10.43
C CYS A 629 16.65 31.88 11.42
N GLY A 630 16.64 33.02 12.06
CA GLY A 630 17.68 33.41 13.02
C GLY A 630 19.08 33.25 12.44
N THR A 631 20.00 32.76 13.26
CA THR A 631 21.42 32.59 12.93
C THR A 631 21.82 31.18 12.46
N VAL A 632 20.87 30.27 12.26
CA VAL A 632 21.18 28.90 11.79
C VAL A 632 21.85 28.92 10.42
N THR A 633 22.73 27.98 10.18
CA THR A 633 23.51 27.89 8.93
C THR A 633 22.57 27.67 7.73
N THR A 634 21.57 26.82 7.85
CA THR A 634 20.66 26.47 6.75
C THR A 634 19.21 26.81 7.11
N CYS A 635 18.62 27.66 6.29
CA CYS A 635 17.18 27.94 6.35
C CYS A 635 16.51 27.37 5.10
N ARG A 636 15.43 26.62 5.30
CA ARG A 636 14.64 25.96 4.25
C ARG A 636 13.16 26.31 4.34
N THR A 637 12.48 26.24 3.22
CA THR A 637 11.04 26.12 3.13
C THR A 637 10.68 25.24 1.96
N ARG A 638 9.45 24.77 1.91
CA ARG A 638 8.94 24.08 0.72
C ARG A 638 8.38 25.10 -0.27
N LEU A 639 8.71 24.96 -1.53
CA LEU A 639 8.23 25.81 -2.62
C LEU A 639 7.71 24.97 -3.76
N ASN A 640 6.69 25.46 -4.43
CA ASN A 640 6.25 24.94 -5.72
C ASN A 640 7.17 25.51 -6.80
N VAL A 641 8.31 24.92 -6.91
CA VAL A 641 9.32 25.30 -7.90
C VAL A 641 9.42 24.16 -8.88
N ASN A 642 9.59 24.46 -10.13
CA ASN A 642 10.04 23.52 -11.12
C ASN A 642 8.95 22.74 -11.86
N LYS A 643 9.26 22.60 -13.13
CA LYS A 643 8.76 21.53 -13.96
C LYS A 643 9.71 20.36 -13.88
N SER A 644 9.18 19.15 -13.82
CA SER A 644 9.95 17.94 -13.98
C SER A 644 9.28 17.02 -14.99
N ARG A 645 10.04 16.09 -15.52
CA ARG A 645 9.57 15.06 -16.44
C ARG A 645 10.11 13.72 -16.00
N SER A 646 9.25 12.73 -15.97
CA SER A 646 9.61 11.32 -15.91
C SER A 646 9.25 10.70 -17.25
N GLU A 647 10.21 10.00 -17.85
CA GLU A 647 10.03 9.29 -19.10
C GLU A 647 10.66 7.91 -18.97
N GLY A 648 9.94 6.88 -19.40
CA GLY A 648 10.43 5.53 -19.19
C GLY A 648 9.73 4.47 -20.01
N GLY A 649 10.14 3.25 -19.77
CA GLY A 649 9.57 2.09 -20.41
C GLY A 649 9.61 0.87 -19.53
N GLU A 650 8.60 0.07 -19.65
CA GLU A 650 8.41 -1.18 -18.93
C GLU A 650 8.27 -2.34 -19.91
N ALA A 651 8.86 -3.46 -19.57
CA ALA A 651 8.63 -4.70 -20.28
C ALA A 651 8.39 -5.83 -19.28
N TYR A 652 7.50 -6.72 -19.65
CA TYR A 652 7.16 -7.91 -18.87
C TYR A 652 7.05 -9.12 -19.79
N VAL A 653 7.54 -10.24 -19.31
CA VAL A 653 7.38 -11.55 -19.94
C VAL A 653 6.92 -12.56 -18.91
N ALA A 654 5.99 -13.42 -19.30
CA ALA A 654 5.59 -14.59 -18.52
C ALA A 654 5.60 -15.83 -19.41
N VAL A 655 6.10 -16.93 -18.86
CA VAL A 655 6.25 -18.21 -19.58
C VAL A 655 5.78 -19.32 -18.66
N HIS A 656 4.95 -20.22 -19.21
CA HIS A 656 4.42 -21.37 -18.51
C HIS A 656 4.61 -22.64 -19.39
N PRO A 657 5.85 -23.11 -19.54
CA PRO A 657 6.16 -24.14 -20.52
C PRO A 657 5.59 -25.52 -20.16
N ILE A 658 5.41 -25.79 -18.89
CA ILE A 658 4.74 -26.98 -18.33
C ILE A 658 3.89 -26.57 -17.13
N GLN A 659 2.89 -27.37 -16.79
CA GLN A 659 1.91 -27.03 -15.72
C GLN A 659 2.54 -26.73 -14.37
N GLN A 660 3.69 -27.29 -14.08
CA GLN A 660 4.40 -27.14 -12.82
C GLN A 660 5.32 -25.90 -12.77
N LEU A 661 5.70 -25.32 -13.92
CA LEU A 661 6.72 -24.29 -13.98
C LEU A 661 6.16 -22.98 -14.51
N PHE A 662 6.22 -21.96 -13.68
CA PHE A 662 5.93 -20.58 -14.02
C PHE A 662 7.18 -19.71 -13.92
N LEU A 663 7.50 -18.99 -14.98
CA LEU A 663 8.59 -18.03 -15.03
C LEU A 663 8.03 -16.67 -15.43
N SER A 664 8.45 -15.61 -14.75
CA SER A 664 8.14 -14.25 -15.19
C SER A 664 9.33 -13.32 -14.97
N GLY A 665 9.42 -12.30 -15.80
CA GLY A 665 10.44 -11.28 -15.67
C GLY A 665 9.88 -9.91 -16.04
N SER A 666 10.33 -8.88 -15.34
CA SER A 666 10.00 -7.51 -15.66
C SER A 666 11.22 -6.62 -15.55
N VAL A 667 11.22 -5.57 -16.35
CA VAL A 667 12.20 -4.50 -16.29
C VAL A 667 11.45 -3.16 -16.38
N ASN A 668 11.86 -2.22 -15.54
CA ASN A 668 11.47 -0.83 -15.63
C ASN A 668 12.73 0.02 -15.81
N TYR A 669 12.70 0.88 -16.80
CA TYR A 669 13.66 1.96 -17.01
C TYR A 669 12.94 3.29 -16.83
N ASP A 670 13.45 4.13 -15.95
CA ASP A 670 12.88 5.44 -15.63
C ASP A 670 13.98 6.51 -15.66
N ASP A 671 13.75 7.60 -16.39
CA ASP A 671 14.60 8.79 -16.43
C ASP A 671 13.76 9.99 -15.97
N ASP A 672 13.98 10.43 -14.76
CA ASP A 672 13.31 11.55 -14.15
C ASP A 672 14.22 12.77 -14.05
N ARG A 673 13.82 13.88 -14.67
CA ARG A 673 14.65 15.07 -14.78
C ARG A 673 13.91 16.33 -14.40
N GLN A 674 14.60 17.19 -13.67
CA GLN A 674 14.18 18.57 -13.47
C GLN A 674 14.26 19.34 -14.80
N GLN A 675 13.19 20.04 -15.17
CA GLN A 675 13.10 20.76 -16.45
C GLN A 675 13.20 22.27 -16.32
N SER A 676 13.04 22.84 -15.12
CA SER A 676 13.10 24.30 -14.89
C SER A 676 13.77 24.63 -13.55
N GLY A 677 14.14 25.89 -13.34
CA GLY A 677 14.87 26.33 -12.16
C GLY A 677 16.33 25.85 -12.12
N LEU A 678 16.89 25.55 -13.27
CA LEU A 678 18.24 25.00 -13.43
C LEU A 678 19.28 26.12 -13.50
N PRO A 679 20.52 25.89 -13.02
CA PRO A 679 21.64 26.79 -13.22
C PRO A 679 21.90 27.05 -14.71
N ALA A 680 22.42 28.24 -15.03
CA ALA A 680 22.80 28.55 -16.39
C ALA A 680 23.86 27.56 -16.90
N GLY A 681 23.71 27.09 -18.14
CA GLY A 681 24.62 26.11 -18.74
C GLY A 681 24.30 24.64 -18.45
N THR A 682 23.21 24.33 -17.74
CA THR A 682 22.77 22.95 -17.55
C THR A 682 22.31 22.36 -18.88
N THR A 683 22.89 21.23 -19.28
CA THR A 683 22.49 20.44 -20.46
C THR A 683 21.55 19.30 -20.04
N ASP A 684 20.86 18.65 -21.00
CA ASP A 684 19.97 17.54 -20.69
C ASP A 684 20.67 16.42 -19.90
N ASN A 685 21.91 16.13 -20.20
CA ASN A 685 22.69 15.10 -19.51
C ASN A 685 23.13 15.50 -18.10
N THR A 686 23.09 16.79 -17.75
CA THR A 686 23.48 17.31 -16.43
C THR A 686 22.29 17.79 -15.60
N LYS A 687 21.08 17.67 -16.10
CA LYS A 687 19.86 17.95 -15.33
C LYS A 687 19.78 17.01 -14.12
N PRO A 688 19.52 17.53 -12.92
CA PRO A 688 19.43 16.68 -11.73
C PRO A 688 18.21 15.77 -11.79
N HIS A 689 18.39 14.55 -11.36
CA HIS A 689 17.29 13.64 -11.07
C HIS A 689 16.50 14.16 -9.86
N ILE A 690 15.18 14.05 -9.92
CA ILE A 690 14.29 14.55 -8.88
C ILE A 690 13.95 13.45 -7.90
N ASN A 691 13.73 12.26 -8.42
CA ASN A 691 13.37 11.10 -7.64
C ASN A 691 14.57 10.15 -7.53
N ARG A 692 14.57 9.42 -6.43
CA ARG A 692 15.66 8.51 -6.08
C ARG A 692 15.30 7.08 -6.45
N VAL A 693 14.90 6.88 -7.69
CA VAL A 693 14.46 5.57 -8.19
C VAL A 693 15.61 4.84 -8.86
N PRO A 694 15.86 3.58 -8.47
CA PRO A 694 16.85 2.76 -9.15
C PRO A 694 16.47 2.53 -10.61
N SER A 695 17.39 2.81 -11.53
CA SER A 695 17.15 2.59 -12.95
C SER A 695 18.39 1.98 -13.62
N PRO A 696 18.24 0.86 -14.38
CA PRO A 696 17.02 0.04 -14.51
C PRO A 696 16.74 -0.80 -13.27
N LYS A 697 15.47 -1.13 -13.02
CA LYS A 697 15.04 -2.12 -12.04
C LYS A 697 14.54 -3.36 -12.75
N GLN A 698 15.00 -4.54 -12.31
CA GLN A 698 14.65 -5.81 -12.93
C GLN A 698 14.19 -6.79 -11.86
N THR A 699 13.17 -7.58 -12.19
CA THR A 699 12.72 -8.69 -11.35
C THR A 699 12.53 -9.94 -12.20
N LEU A 700 12.97 -11.07 -11.68
CA LEU A 700 12.68 -12.38 -12.28
C LEU A 700 12.12 -13.29 -11.19
N ARG A 701 11.01 -13.93 -11.49
CA ARG A 701 10.37 -14.91 -10.61
C ARG A 701 10.29 -16.26 -11.30
N GLY A 702 10.75 -17.32 -10.63
CA GLY A 702 10.52 -18.68 -11.03
C GLY A 702 9.76 -19.41 -9.94
N THR A 703 8.68 -20.12 -10.29
CA THR A 703 7.92 -20.95 -9.36
C THR A 703 7.74 -22.34 -9.99
N TYR A 704 8.14 -23.36 -9.24
CA TYR A 704 7.88 -24.75 -9.59
C TYR A 704 6.95 -25.35 -8.54
N SER A 705 5.81 -25.86 -8.96
CA SER A 705 4.77 -26.43 -8.09
C SER A 705 4.57 -27.90 -8.39
N SER A 706 4.69 -28.76 -7.38
CA SER A 706 4.54 -30.19 -7.49
C SER A 706 3.89 -30.79 -6.25
N ALA A 707 2.92 -31.68 -6.44
CA ALA A 707 2.30 -32.40 -5.33
C ALA A 707 3.33 -33.20 -4.50
N MET A 708 4.39 -33.72 -5.16
CA MET A 708 5.43 -34.54 -4.51
C MET A 708 6.47 -33.68 -3.79
N PHE A 709 6.92 -32.56 -4.40
CA PHE A 709 8.05 -31.76 -3.91
C PHE A 709 7.64 -30.43 -3.29
N GLY A 710 6.33 -30.07 -3.34
CA GLY A 710 5.82 -28.79 -2.91
C GLY A 710 6.10 -27.68 -3.89
N ASP A 711 5.94 -26.43 -3.43
CA ASP A 711 6.16 -25.22 -4.20
C ASP A 711 7.55 -24.65 -3.92
N TRP A 712 8.28 -24.35 -4.97
CA TRP A 712 9.62 -23.75 -4.94
C TRP A 712 9.58 -22.43 -5.69
N THR A 713 9.81 -21.33 -5.00
CA THR A 713 9.83 -19.99 -5.61
C THR A 713 11.21 -19.37 -5.42
N ALA A 714 11.78 -18.84 -6.49
CA ALA A 714 12.95 -17.99 -6.46
C ALA A 714 12.62 -16.63 -7.06
N LEU A 715 13.12 -15.58 -6.44
CA LEU A 715 12.93 -14.18 -6.85
C LEU A 715 14.30 -13.52 -6.97
N TYR A 716 14.68 -13.14 -8.19
CA TYR A 716 15.86 -12.32 -8.49
C TYR A 716 15.41 -10.86 -8.58
N ARG A 717 16.14 -9.95 -7.93
CA ARG A 717 15.94 -8.51 -8.01
C ARG A 717 17.26 -7.82 -8.28
N HIS A 718 17.29 -6.98 -9.31
CA HIS A 718 18.36 -6.06 -9.59
C HIS A 718 17.85 -4.63 -9.51
N GLU A 719 18.53 -3.81 -8.74
CA GLU A 719 18.28 -2.38 -8.63
C GLU A 719 19.49 -1.65 -9.17
N GLY A 720 19.28 -0.83 -10.21
CA GLY A 720 20.32 -0.05 -10.87
C GLY A 720 20.83 1.10 -10.01
N HIS A 721 21.50 2.03 -10.63
CA HIS A 721 21.98 3.22 -9.94
C HIS A 721 20.83 4.09 -9.43
N THR A 722 20.97 4.64 -8.23
CA THR A 722 20.05 5.63 -7.66
C THR A 722 20.83 6.71 -6.92
N THR A 723 20.13 7.75 -6.49
CA THR A 723 20.74 8.83 -5.71
C THR A 723 20.09 8.96 -4.34
N THR A 724 20.86 9.46 -3.37
CA THR A 724 20.34 9.88 -2.06
C THR A 724 19.66 11.25 -2.16
N LEU A 725 18.99 11.67 -1.08
CA LEU A 725 18.45 13.03 -0.91
C LEU A 725 19.50 14.14 -1.14
N GLN A 726 20.77 13.83 -0.94
CA GLN A 726 21.88 14.75 -1.09
C GLN A 726 22.54 14.66 -2.47
N GLY A 727 21.95 13.90 -3.41
CA GLY A 727 22.48 13.71 -4.75
C GLY A 727 23.72 12.80 -4.83
N VAL A 728 24.00 12.01 -3.80
CA VAL A 728 25.10 11.03 -3.83
C VAL A 728 24.64 9.75 -4.51
N TRP A 729 25.41 9.26 -5.48
CA TRP A 729 25.14 8.03 -6.18
C TRP A 729 25.33 6.80 -5.28
N LEU A 730 24.39 5.87 -5.33
CA LEU A 730 24.46 4.55 -4.73
C LEU A 730 24.73 3.51 -5.81
N ASP A 731 25.58 2.54 -5.46
CA ASP A 731 25.94 1.46 -6.36
C ASP A 731 24.76 0.52 -6.62
N PRO A 732 24.64 -0.02 -7.83
CA PRO A 732 23.63 -1.03 -8.16
C PRO A 732 23.89 -2.31 -7.38
N PHE A 733 22.82 -3.03 -7.12
CA PHE A 733 22.94 -4.32 -6.44
C PHE A 733 21.96 -5.37 -6.98
N THR A 734 22.30 -6.63 -6.72
CA THR A 734 21.48 -7.77 -7.05
C THR A 734 21.31 -8.65 -5.83
N VAL A 735 20.07 -9.07 -5.56
CA VAL A 735 19.74 -10.01 -4.51
C VAL A 735 18.83 -11.13 -5.05
N VAL A 736 18.91 -12.29 -4.43
CA VAL A 736 18.05 -13.44 -4.73
C VAL A 736 17.40 -13.88 -3.43
N ASP A 737 16.09 -14.05 -3.49
CA ASP A 737 15.26 -14.55 -2.40
C ASP A 737 14.63 -15.88 -2.82
N ALA A 738 14.34 -16.77 -1.88
CA ALA A 738 13.66 -18.04 -2.19
C ALA A 738 12.69 -18.45 -1.08
N ASN A 739 11.66 -19.16 -1.49
CA ASN A 739 10.71 -19.81 -0.60
C ASN A 739 10.43 -21.25 -1.06
N VAL A 740 10.45 -22.17 -0.14
CA VAL A 740 10.06 -23.56 -0.36
C VAL A 740 8.99 -23.91 0.63
N GLN A 741 7.86 -24.40 0.15
CA GLN A 741 6.75 -24.81 1.00
C GLN A 741 6.18 -26.15 0.52
N ARG A 742 5.76 -26.97 1.49
CA ARG A 742 5.17 -28.29 1.20
C ARG A 742 4.09 -28.63 2.20
N GLU A 743 3.01 -29.22 1.75
CA GLU A 743 2.04 -29.85 2.63
C GLU A 743 2.65 -31.11 3.27
N ILE A 744 2.70 -31.13 4.61
CA ILE A 744 3.30 -32.22 5.39
C ILE A 744 2.23 -33.28 5.69
N VAL A 745 1.05 -32.82 6.10
CA VAL A 745 -0.20 -33.57 6.23
C VAL A 745 -1.34 -32.71 5.75
N PRO A 746 -2.50 -33.26 5.35
CA PRO A 746 -3.64 -32.48 4.90
C PRO A 746 -3.97 -31.35 5.87
N GLY A 747 -3.99 -30.11 5.35
CA GLY A 747 -4.26 -28.91 6.14
C GLY A 747 -3.07 -28.36 6.95
N VAL A 748 -1.87 -28.93 6.82
CA VAL A 748 -0.65 -28.42 7.47
C VAL A 748 0.49 -28.35 6.49
N ARG A 749 1.03 -27.16 6.28
CA ARG A 749 2.15 -26.84 5.39
C ARG A 749 3.36 -26.40 6.19
N GLY A 750 4.54 -26.96 5.88
CA GLY A 750 5.83 -26.43 6.32
C GLY A 750 6.43 -25.52 5.26
N PHE A 751 7.20 -24.52 5.66
CA PHE A 751 7.93 -23.67 4.74
C PHE A 751 9.29 -23.24 5.26
N VAL A 752 10.19 -22.95 4.32
CA VAL A 752 11.49 -22.33 4.53
C VAL A 752 11.60 -21.16 3.57
N SER A 753 11.87 -19.98 4.09
CA SER A 753 12.03 -18.75 3.32
C SER A 753 13.41 -18.14 3.59
N VAL A 754 14.11 -17.75 2.54
CA VAL A 754 15.43 -17.13 2.62
C VAL A 754 15.41 -15.85 1.80
N GLU A 755 15.71 -14.72 2.42
CA GLU A 755 15.91 -13.46 1.73
C GLU A 755 17.42 -13.16 1.66
N ASN A 756 17.87 -12.57 0.53
CA ASN A 756 19.27 -12.28 0.24
C ASN A 756 20.17 -13.51 0.42
N ILE A 757 19.91 -14.57 -0.32
CA ILE A 757 20.62 -15.88 -0.24
C ILE A 757 22.14 -15.69 -0.33
N GLY A 758 22.60 -14.79 -1.20
CA GLY A 758 24.01 -14.49 -1.43
C GLY A 758 24.68 -13.69 -0.31
N ASP A 759 23.94 -13.25 0.73
CA ASP A 759 24.40 -12.33 1.77
C ASP A 759 25.07 -11.07 1.19
N LYS A 760 24.53 -10.57 0.07
CA LYS A 760 25.06 -9.40 -0.62
C LYS A 760 24.98 -8.19 0.31
N LYS A 761 26.09 -7.53 0.55
CA LYS A 761 26.12 -6.22 1.18
C LYS A 761 25.81 -5.15 0.13
N TYR A 762 24.86 -4.31 0.41
CA TYR A 762 24.46 -3.21 -0.47
C TYR A 762 23.99 -2.01 0.35
N GLN A 763 24.06 -0.83 -0.25
CA GLN A 763 23.65 0.42 0.38
C GLN A 763 22.23 0.78 -0.06
N ILE A 764 21.42 1.26 0.88
CA ILE A 764 20.03 1.67 0.65
C ILE A 764 19.81 3.16 0.88
N ASN A 765 20.65 3.80 1.65
CA ASN A 765 20.60 5.23 1.93
C ASN A 765 21.95 5.67 2.50
N LEU A 766 22.29 6.95 2.29
CA LEU A 766 23.37 7.61 3.00
C LEU A 766 22.74 8.55 4.02
N SER A 767 22.92 8.27 5.31
CA SER A 767 22.48 9.19 6.36
C SER A 767 23.23 10.52 6.24
N ALA A 768 22.49 11.62 6.09
CA ALA A 768 23.06 12.97 6.10
C ALA A 768 23.56 13.43 7.49
N ALA A 769 23.31 12.66 8.53
CA ALA A 769 23.54 13.05 9.93
C ALA A 769 24.96 12.77 10.43
N GLY A 770 25.97 12.87 9.56
CA GLY A 770 27.37 12.74 10.02
C GLY A 770 28.34 13.38 9.05
N PRO A 771 29.55 13.81 9.54
CA PRO A 771 30.62 14.17 8.64
C PRO A 771 30.97 12.95 7.78
N ALA A 772 30.86 13.09 6.46
CA ALA A 772 31.08 12.07 5.45
C ALA A 772 30.10 10.88 5.46
N GLY A 773 28.89 11.12 5.01
CA GLY A 773 27.95 10.15 4.44
C GLY A 773 28.04 8.71 4.94
N ILE A 774 27.47 8.41 6.12
CA ILE A 774 27.44 7.02 6.61
C ILE A 774 26.32 6.29 5.86
N ALA A 775 26.70 5.28 5.08
CA ALA A 775 25.75 4.46 4.36
C ALA A 775 24.92 3.60 5.32
N SER A 776 23.60 3.57 5.14
CA SER A 776 22.77 2.52 5.68
C SER A 776 22.89 1.28 4.81
N ILE A 777 23.07 0.11 5.43
CA ILE A 777 23.17 -1.15 4.71
C ILE A 777 21.79 -1.78 4.54
N GLY A 778 21.61 -2.46 3.42
CA GLY A 778 20.44 -3.25 3.13
C GLY A 778 20.34 -4.51 3.99
N MET A 779 19.23 -5.20 3.90
CA MET A 779 18.95 -6.39 4.71
C MET A 779 19.96 -7.50 4.38
N PRO A 780 20.70 -8.01 5.38
CA PRO A 780 21.57 -9.16 5.20
C PRO A 780 20.75 -10.42 5.03
N ARG A 781 21.40 -11.55 4.70
CA ARG A 781 20.72 -12.84 4.59
C ARG A 781 19.91 -13.15 5.84
N THR A 782 18.62 -13.45 5.61
CA THR A 782 17.68 -13.88 6.66
C THR A 782 17.02 -15.19 6.26
N VAL A 783 16.92 -16.09 7.23
CA VAL A 783 16.27 -17.40 7.07
C VAL A 783 15.09 -17.47 8.01
N ARG A 784 13.96 -17.95 7.52
CA ARG A 784 12.77 -18.24 8.33
C ARG A 784 12.31 -19.66 8.06
N VAL A 785 11.86 -20.33 9.11
CA VAL A 785 11.25 -21.66 9.06
C VAL A 785 9.95 -21.60 9.82
N GLY A 786 8.89 -22.15 9.24
CA GLY A 786 7.58 -22.10 9.85
C GLY A 786 6.63 -23.16 9.39
N VAL A 787 5.48 -23.15 10.04
CA VAL A 787 4.34 -24.01 9.74
C VAL A 787 3.08 -23.15 9.58
N GLU A 788 2.24 -23.57 8.63
CA GLU A 788 0.92 -23.00 8.40
C GLU A 788 -0.11 -24.13 8.50
N ALA A 789 -1.03 -24.03 9.48
CA ALA A 789 -2.19 -24.88 9.55
C ALA A 789 -3.38 -24.15 8.93
N TYR A 790 -4.14 -24.82 8.06
CA TYR A 790 -5.24 -24.18 7.38
C TYR A 790 -6.44 -25.11 7.15
N ARG A 791 -7.60 -24.50 7.12
CA ARG A 791 -8.87 -25.12 6.73
C ARG A 791 -9.63 -24.08 5.89
N TYR A 792 -9.95 -24.44 4.65
CA TYR A 792 -10.68 -23.57 3.72
C TYR A 792 -12.17 -23.84 3.74
#